data_a6a123a9d07f2357227477d58dcbbe0f
#
_entry.id   a6a123a9d07f2357227477d58dcbbe0f
#
_cell.length_a   1.000
_cell.length_b   1.000
_cell.length_c   1.000
_cell.angle_alpha   90.00
_cell.angle_beta   90.00
_cell.angle_gamma   90.00
#
_symmetry.space_group_name_H-M   'P 1'
#
loop_
_entity.id
_entity.type
_entity.pdbx_description
1 polymer ?
#
loop_
_entity_poly.entity_id
_entity_poly.type
_entity_poly.pdbx_seq_one_letter_code
_entity_poly.pdbx_strand_id
1 'polypeptide(L)'
;MARPIVLSNGELHVGINAFGEVHDFYYPYVGLENHAAGKNLRHHVGVWVDGQLSWLDDGNWELQFSYPHESLIGHTVAKNHELGIMLEFDDAADAEFSAFVRNIHIINMRQQMRDVRLFLHQAFNVGDSQSTTDTAQYLPDVNGILHYRGRRAFVVSASTDNNEVFDQYTVGLFGIEGREGTYRDADDGELSMCSVEHGQVDSTLRFKLDLASHSSARVYYWIACGTSTREALYIHKQMQHQGLHRRLDVTSKWWREWLAPAREVAAKIDPSHRDQFIRSCMLIKSHIDKRGAVIASTDTNMLNYGRDAYGYCWPRDGAYVLWPLIRMGYKDEPYRFFEFCRRGLNAGGFLMHKYRADGALGSSWHSYVHEGGVSAPPIQEDETALVLFVFSQFYHMSGTEALLKEFYEPMVLPMADFLAQYVDTHTGLPKATYDLWEENYLTTTYTTAVTQAALFAAADLAEIRNDNTSAVKWRAAAEGIKEAALKYLYNGERKAFYKGVSVETDGTVRSDDTVDMSSIFGAFMYGLFPVDTDQTRNAFATAQQVFGFSKDAPGIPRYENDNYRRVGDNPNYWYICSLWAAQYYLEIGDNESAQAMITWVRDHAWPTGVLCEQIDPVTGREMSVSPLCWSQAEYVSTLLDTITEQ
;
A
#
# COMPACT_ATOMS: atom_id res chain seq x y z
N MET A 1 -0.84 -3.38 -14.63
CA MET A 1 -2.04 -4.18 -14.29
C MET A 1 -2.11 -4.23 -12.77
N ALA A 2 -3.27 -3.89 -12.18
CA ALA A 2 -3.50 -3.93 -10.74
C ALA A 2 -3.17 -5.30 -10.13
N ARG A 3 -2.99 -5.30 -8.82
CA ARG A 3 -3.10 -6.51 -8.01
C ARG A 3 -4.56 -6.59 -7.52
N PRO A 4 -5.43 -7.33 -8.21
CA PRO A 4 -6.82 -7.45 -7.79
C PRO A 4 -6.95 -8.07 -6.40
N ILE A 5 -5.98 -8.89 -5.98
CA ILE A 5 -5.91 -9.45 -4.63
C ILE A 5 -4.51 -9.20 -4.06
N VAL A 6 -4.48 -8.68 -2.84
CA VAL A 6 -3.30 -8.62 -1.98
C VAL A 6 -3.61 -9.32 -0.66
N LEU A 7 -2.63 -10.02 -0.10
CA LEU A 7 -2.75 -10.82 1.12
C LEU A 7 -1.59 -10.46 2.04
N SER A 8 -1.84 -10.31 3.33
CA SER A 8 -0.76 -9.97 4.27
C SER A 8 -1.08 -10.38 5.70
N ASN A 9 -0.05 -10.72 6.45
CA ASN A 9 -0.09 -10.86 7.90
C ASN A 9 0.87 -9.88 8.61
N GLY A 10 1.40 -8.88 7.87
CA GLY A 10 2.36 -7.91 8.36
C GLY A 10 3.82 -8.39 8.33
N GLU A 11 4.10 -9.60 7.85
CA GLU A 11 5.44 -10.16 7.66
C GLU A 11 5.60 -10.79 6.29
N LEU A 12 4.62 -11.59 5.88
CA LEU A 12 4.44 -12.08 4.53
C LEU A 12 3.40 -11.22 3.83
N HIS A 13 3.72 -10.75 2.62
CA HIS A 13 2.77 -10.06 1.75
C HIS A 13 2.82 -10.67 0.34
N VAL A 14 1.65 -10.98 -0.20
CA VAL A 14 1.51 -11.64 -1.50
C VAL A 14 0.55 -10.84 -2.38
N GLY A 15 0.99 -10.52 -3.60
CA GLY A 15 0.17 -9.90 -4.65
C GLY A 15 -0.22 -10.95 -5.70
N ILE A 16 -1.52 -11.07 -5.98
CA ILE A 16 -2.07 -11.90 -7.04
C ILE A 16 -2.39 -11.01 -8.24
N ASN A 17 -1.93 -11.40 -9.42
CA ASN A 17 -2.17 -10.68 -10.67
C ASN A 17 -3.56 -11.00 -11.27
N ALA A 18 -3.88 -10.33 -12.39
CA ALA A 18 -5.16 -10.51 -13.09
C ALA A 18 -5.35 -11.91 -13.75
N PHE A 19 -4.36 -12.79 -13.65
CA PHE A 19 -4.44 -14.19 -14.08
C PHE A 19 -4.59 -15.17 -12.90
N GLY A 20 -4.73 -14.67 -11.67
CA GLY A 20 -4.83 -15.52 -10.47
C GLY A 20 -3.49 -16.12 -10.02
N GLU A 21 -2.38 -15.59 -10.51
CA GLU A 21 -1.03 -16.06 -10.20
C GLU A 21 -0.36 -15.19 -9.14
N VAL A 22 0.44 -15.80 -8.27
CA VAL A 22 1.34 -15.07 -7.37
C VAL A 22 2.36 -14.31 -8.21
N HIS A 23 2.41 -12.99 -8.06
CA HIS A 23 3.28 -12.10 -8.81
C HIS A 23 4.23 -11.30 -7.91
N ASP A 24 3.79 -10.95 -6.70
CA ASP A 24 4.61 -10.33 -5.67
C ASP A 24 4.62 -11.25 -4.44
N PHE A 25 5.81 -11.44 -3.85
CA PHE A 25 6.00 -12.32 -2.71
C PHE A 25 7.05 -11.73 -1.76
N TYR A 26 6.62 -10.86 -0.85
CA TYR A 26 7.50 -10.17 0.09
C TYR A 26 7.61 -10.91 1.41
N TYR A 27 8.85 -11.15 1.85
CA TYR A 27 9.19 -11.77 3.14
C TYR A 27 10.64 -11.42 3.53
N PRO A 28 11.00 -11.12 4.78
CA PRO A 28 10.17 -11.12 5.99
C PRO A 28 9.58 -9.74 6.35
N TYR A 29 9.53 -8.81 5.40
CA TYR A 29 8.97 -7.47 5.57
C TYR A 29 7.99 -7.19 4.46
N VAL A 30 6.93 -6.46 4.77
CA VAL A 30 6.03 -5.92 3.74
C VAL A 30 6.79 -4.90 2.89
N GLY A 31 6.79 -5.08 1.57
CA GLY A 31 7.43 -4.14 0.64
C GLY A 31 8.96 -4.23 0.55
N LEU A 32 9.58 -5.23 1.19
CA LEU A 32 11.03 -5.43 1.12
C LEU A 32 11.38 -6.90 0.89
N GLU A 33 12.34 -7.15 0.00
CA GLU A 33 12.71 -8.47 -0.49
C GLU A 33 11.53 -9.18 -1.19
N ASN A 34 11.19 -8.73 -2.40
CA ASN A 34 10.22 -9.40 -3.25
C ASN A 34 10.87 -10.64 -3.89
N HIS A 35 10.52 -11.81 -3.42
CA HIS A 35 11.08 -13.09 -3.90
C HIS A 35 10.47 -13.57 -5.21
N ALA A 36 9.42 -12.91 -5.72
CA ALA A 36 8.85 -13.11 -7.05
C ALA A 36 9.15 -11.92 -7.98
N ALA A 37 10.17 -11.10 -7.65
CA ALA A 37 10.53 -9.92 -8.42
C ALA A 37 11.15 -10.27 -9.77
N GLY A 38 10.65 -9.64 -10.82
CA GLY A 38 11.24 -9.72 -12.14
C GLY A 38 10.33 -10.32 -13.21
N LYS A 39 10.82 -10.22 -14.43
CA LYS A 39 10.16 -10.76 -15.62
C LYS A 39 10.21 -12.29 -15.56
N ASN A 40 9.09 -12.96 -15.72
CA ASN A 40 8.96 -14.43 -15.73
C ASN A 40 9.08 -15.13 -14.35
N LEU A 41 9.00 -14.41 -13.23
CA LEU A 41 9.02 -14.99 -11.88
C LEU A 41 7.61 -15.23 -11.31
N ARG A 42 6.64 -15.50 -12.15
CA ARG A 42 5.25 -15.79 -11.76
C ARG A 42 5.09 -17.25 -11.34
N HIS A 43 4.17 -17.51 -10.44
CA HIS A 43 3.80 -18.87 -10.06
C HIS A 43 2.60 -19.29 -10.90
N HIS A 44 2.87 -20.06 -11.98
CA HIS A 44 1.83 -20.51 -12.89
C HIS A 44 0.94 -21.60 -12.28
N VAL A 45 -0.31 -21.60 -12.66
CA VAL A 45 -1.26 -22.68 -12.38
C VAL A 45 -1.82 -23.18 -13.70
N GLY A 46 -1.76 -24.49 -13.95
CA GLY A 46 -2.21 -25.09 -15.19
C GLY A 46 -3.02 -26.35 -14.98
N VAL A 47 -3.83 -26.67 -15.96
CA VAL A 47 -4.63 -27.91 -15.99
C VAL A 47 -4.40 -28.63 -17.32
N TRP A 48 -4.03 -29.88 -17.23
CA TRP A 48 -3.97 -30.79 -18.38
C TRP A 48 -5.16 -31.76 -18.31
N VAL A 49 -5.90 -31.87 -19.38
CA VAL A 49 -7.04 -32.77 -19.48
C VAL A 49 -7.29 -33.17 -20.94
N ASP A 50 -7.54 -34.45 -21.19
CA ASP A 50 -7.82 -35.02 -22.51
C ASP A 50 -6.74 -34.69 -23.57
N GLY A 51 -5.47 -34.61 -23.18
CA GLY A 51 -4.35 -34.31 -24.07
C GLY A 51 -4.11 -32.82 -24.31
N GLN A 52 -4.75 -31.92 -23.57
CA GLN A 52 -4.60 -30.47 -23.69
C GLN A 52 -4.17 -29.85 -22.38
N LEU A 53 -3.08 -29.08 -22.40
CA LEU A 53 -2.61 -28.25 -21.29
C LEU A 53 -3.10 -26.81 -21.49
N SER A 54 -3.60 -26.19 -20.43
CA SER A 54 -3.96 -24.77 -20.41
C SER A 54 -3.49 -24.14 -19.11
N TRP A 55 -2.71 -23.06 -19.21
CA TRP A 55 -2.26 -22.23 -18.10
C TRP A 55 -3.25 -21.08 -17.88
N LEU A 56 -3.39 -20.58 -16.65
CA LEU A 56 -4.34 -19.49 -16.33
C LEU A 56 -4.07 -18.20 -17.12
N ASP A 57 -2.83 -17.99 -17.57
CA ASP A 57 -2.40 -16.80 -18.33
C ASP A 57 -2.41 -16.97 -19.86
N ASP A 58 -2.91 -18.09 -20.39
CA ASP A 58 -2.95 -18.36 -21.83
C ASP A 58 -4.09 -17.67 -22.60
N GLY A 59 -4.98 -16.97 -21.89
CA GLY A 59 -6.11 -16.22 -22.45
C GLY A 59 -7.41 -17.02 -22.63
N ASN A 60 -7.43 -18.31 -22.23
CA ASN A 60 -8.59 -19.20 -22.36
C ASN A 60 -9.47 -19.25 -21.09
N TRP A 61 -9.12 -18.51 -20.06
CA TRP A 61 -9.78 -18.52 -18.77
C TRP A 61 -10.53 -17.20 -18.51
N GLU A 62 -11.77 -17.32 -18.07
CA GLU A 62 -12.56 -16.23 -17.50
C GLU A 62 -12.29 -16.19 -15.99
N LEU A 63 -11.76 -15.06 -15.50
CA LEU A 63 -11.39 -14.89 -14.09
C LEU A 63 -12.25 -13.83 -13.40
N GLN A 64 -12.67 -14.14 -12.16
CA GLN A 64 -13.40 -13.22 -11.27
C GLN A 64 -12.72 -13.22 -9.90
N PHE A 65 -12.58 -12.03 -9.31
CA PHE A 65 -11.88 -11.81 -8.05
C PHE A 65 -12.80 -11.16 -7.01
N SER A 66 -12.69 -11.59 -5.76
CA SER A 66 -13.43 -11.01 -4.65
C SER A 66 -12.73 -11.22 -3.30
N TYR A 67 -13.18 -10.50 -2.27
CA TYR A 67 -12.89 -10.80 -0.87
C TYR A 67 -14.22 -11.13 -0.18
N PRO A 68 -14.56 -12.40 -0.02
CA PRO A 68 -15.73 -12.80 0.73
C PRO A 68 -15.49 -12.67 2.25
N HIS A 69 -16.56 -12.51 3.01
CA HIS A 69 -16.58 -12.71 4.46
C HIS A 69 -15.81 -11.69 5.32
N GLU A 70 -15.63 -10.44 4.88
CA GLU A 70 -14.91 -9.41 5.64
C GLU A 70 -13.57 -9.94 6.18
N SER A 71 -12.80 -10.55 5.32
CA SER A 71 -11.48 -11.07 5.61
C SER A 71 -10.56 -10.90 4.42
N LEU A 72 -9.27 -10.72 4.66
CA LEU A 72 -8.26 -10.66 3.59
C LEU A 72 -7.92 -12.09 3.10
N ILE A 73 -8.95 -12.86 2.80
CA ILE A 73 -8.88 -14.13 2.08
C ILE A 73 -9.39 -13.86 0.67
N GLY A 74 -8.48 -13.92 -0.30
CA GLY A 74 -8.80 -13.67 -1.70
C GLY A 74 -9.53 -14.87 -2.29
N HIS A 75 -10.65 -14.61 -2.96
CA HIS A 75 -11.41 -15.64 -3.69
C HIS A 75 -11.31 -15.36 -5.19
N THR A 76 -10.83 -16.36 -5.93
CA THR A 76 -10.73 -16.31 -7.39
C THR A 76 -11.51 -17.45 -7.99
N VAL A 77 -12.37 -17.15 -8.97
CA VAL A 77 -13.04 -18.16 -9.80
C VAL A 77 -12.46 -18.07 -11.22
N ALA A 78 -11.92 -19.17 -11.72
CA ALA A 78 -11.37 -19.30 -13.06
C ALA A 78 -12.12 -20.38 -13.85
N LYS A 79 -12.72 -20.04 -15.01
CA LYS A 79 -13.49 -20.96 -15.85
C LYS A 79 -12.85 -21.08 -17.23
N ASN A 80 -12.59 -22.32 -17.64
CA ASN A 80 -12.25 -22.64 -19.00
C ASN A 80 -13.39 -23.43 -19.62
N HIS A 81 -14.14 -22.79 -20.50
CA HIS A 81 -15.32 -23.39 -21.13
C HIS A 81 -14.97 -24.45 -22.16
N GLU A 82 -13.85 -24.32 -22.84
CA GLU A 82 -13.37 -25.28 -23.84
C GLU A 82 -12.94 -26.57 -23.16
N LEU A 83 -12.10 -26.51 -22.14
CA LEU A 83 -11.72 -27.66 -21.33
C LEU A 83 -12.89 -28.18 -20.49
N GLY A 84 -13.88 -27.34 -20.16
CA GLY A 84 -14.97 -27.71 -19.25
C GLY A 84 -14.51 -27.93 -17.82
N ILE A 85 -13.57 -27.10 -17.37
CA ILE A 85 -13.00 -27.10 -16.02
C ILE A 85 -13.26 -25.73 -15.36
N MET A 86 -13.60 -25.77 -14.08
CA MET A 86 -13.62 -24.57 -13.23
C MET A 86 -12.70 -24.79 -12.03
N LEU A 87 -11.93 -23.78 -11.71
CA LEU A 87 -11.09 -23.69 -10.52
C LEU A 87 -11.63 -22.58 -9.60
N GLU A 88 -11.72 -22.86 -8.32
CA GLU A 88 -11.99 -21.86 -7.29
C GLU A 88 -10.83 -21.87 -6.32
N PHE A 89 -10.30 -20.68 -6.01
CA PHE A 89 -9.18 -20.51 -5.08
C PHE A 89 -9.64 -19.69 -3.88
N ASP A 90 -9.24 -20.13 -2.67
CA ASP A 90 -9.27 -19.32 -1.47
C ASP A 90 -7.82 -19.14 -1.00
N ASP A 91 -7.31 -17.92 -1.11
CA ASP A 91 -5.90 -17.57 -0.88
C ASP A 91 -5.75 -16.72 0.38
N ALA A 92 -4.76 -17.02 1.22
CA ALA A 92 -4.45 -16.22 2.39
C ALA A 92 -2.94 -16.19 2.73
N ALA A 93 -2.50 -15.10 3.35
CA ALA A 93 -1.35 -15.11 4.23
C ALA A 93 -1.85 -15.55 5.61
N ASP A 94 -1.33 -16.64 6.14
CA ASP A 94 -1.78 -17.20 7.42
C ASP A 94 -1.57 -16.20 8.56
N ALA A 95 -2.57 -16.02 9.43
CA ALA A 95 -2.56 -15.00 10.47
C ALA A 95 -1.50 -15.20 11.55
N GLU A 96 -1.05 -16.43 11.79
CA GLU A 96 -0.12 -16.78 12.88
C GLU A 96 1.27 -17.19 12.38
N PHE A 97 1.33 -17.74 11.16
CA PHE A 97 2.58 -18.25 10.57
C PHE A 97 2.93 -17.50 9.29
N SER A 98 4.20 -17.35 8.99
CA SER A 98 4.65 -16.83 7.70
C SER A 98 4.48 -17.90 6.63
N ALA A 99 3.24 -18.12 6.22
CA ALA A 99 2.86 -19.07 5.18
C ALA A 99 1.81 -18.47 4.23
N PHE A 100 2.03 -18.61 2.94
CA PHE A 100 0.98 -18.47 1.93
C PHE A 100 0.22 -19.79 1.86
N VAL A 101 -1.10 -19.72 1.90
CA VAL A 101 -1.99 -20.89 1.81
C VAL A 101 -3.02 -20.68 0.70
N ARG A 102 -3.26 -21.71 -0.09
CA ARG A 102 -4.21 -21.74 -1.21
C ARG A 102 -5.05 -23.00 -1.14
N ASN A 103 -6.35 -22.87 -0.97
CA ASN A 103 -7.32 -23.95 -1.18
C ASN A 103 -7.78 -23.92 -2.62
N ILE A 104 -7.62 -25.00 -3.36
CA ILE A 104 -7.99 -25.14 -4.77
C ILE A 104 -9.13 -26.15 -4.89
N HIS A 105 -10.28 -25.69 -5.34
CA HIS A 105 -11.42 -26.54 -5.66
C HIS A 105 -11.50 -26.71 -7.18
N ILE A 106 -11.32 -27.94 -7.66
CA ILE A 106 -11.27 -28.27 -9.09
C ILE A 106 -12.56 -29.00 -9.45
N ILE A 107 -13.30 -28.48 -10.41
CA ILE A 107 -14.64 -28.94 -10.77
C ILE A 107 -14.66 -29.37 -12.23
N ASN A 108 -15.03 -30.63 -12.47
CA ASN A 108 -15.33 -31.15 -13.81
C ASN A 108 -16.75 -30.75 -14.22
N MET A 109 -16.88 -29.83 -15.17
CA MET A 109 -18.19 -29.36 -15.68
C MET A 109 -18.79 -30.25 -16.76
N ARG A 110 -18.14 -31.36 -17.14
CA ARG A 110 -18.59 -32.29 -18.18
C ARG A 110 -19.33 -33.51 -17.58
N GLN A 111 -20.10 -34.18 -18.42
CA GLN A 111 -20.90 -35.37 -18.03
C GLN A 111 -20.09 -36.68 -17.99
N GLN A 112 -18.82 -36.66 -18.36
CA GLN A 112 -17.95 -37.84 -18.37
C GLN A 112 -16.91 -37.79 -17.27
N MET A 113 -16.44 -38.98 -16.87
CA MET A 113 -15.27 -39.10 -16.02
C MET A 113 -14.02 -38.69 -16.83
N ARG A 114 -13.09 -37.91 -16.19
CA ARG A 114 -11.91 -37.38 -16.86
C ARG A 114 -10.66 -37.51 -15.98
N ASP A 115 -9.52 -37.81 -16.61
CA ASP A 115 -8.19 -37.65 -16.02
C ASP A 115 -7.85 -36.15 -16.08
N VAL A 116 -7.86 -35.48 -14.93
CA VAL A 116 -7.52 -34.08 -14.79
C VAL A 116 -6.21 -33.98 -14.02
N ARG A 117 -5.24 -33.28 -14.59
CA ARG A 117 -3.94 -33.10 -13.95
C ARG A 117 -3.74 -31.62 -13.64
N LEU A 118 -3.59 -31.30 -12.36
CA LEU A 118 -3.32 -29.96 -11.88
C LEU A 118 -1.82 -29.78 -11.74
N PHE A 119 -1.29 -28.70 -12.31
CA PHE A 119 0.10 -28.30 -12.21
C PHE A 119 0.22 -27.00 -11.42
N LEU A 120 1.14 -26.98 -10.45
CA LEU A 120 1.44 -25.83 -9.60
C LEU A 120 2.93 -25.53 -9.73
N HIS A 121 3.25 -24.44 -10.39
CA HIS A 121 4.62 -23.99 -10.63
C HIS A 121 5.03 -22.87 -9.68
N GLN A 122 6.29 -22.87 -9.23
CA GLN A 122 6.88 -21.85 -8.37
C GLN A 122 8.25 -21.45 -8.88
N ALA A 123 8.45 -20.16 -9.12
CA ALA A 123 9.73 -19.57 -9.44
C ALA A 123 10.08 -18.48 -8.43
N PHE A 124 11.23 -18.60 -7.78
CA PHE A 124 11.72 -17.63 -6.81
C PHE A 124 13.02 -16.98 -7.26
N ASN A 125 13.17 -15.72 -6.85
CA ASN A 125 14.44 -15.02 -6.77
C ASN A 125 14.73 -14.76 -5.30
N VAL A 126 15.36 -15.75 -4.65
CA VAL A 126 15.47 -15.76 -3.18
C VAL A 126 16.33 -14.61 -2.69
N GLY A 127 15.73 -13.73 -1.85
CA GLY A 127 16.38 -12.54 -1.29
C GLY A 127 16.41 -11.34 -2.22
N ASP A 128 15.52 -11.28 -3.22
CA ASP A 128 15.41 -10.16 -4.17
C ASP A 128 16.77 -9.74 -4.76
N SER A 129 17.54 -10.71 -5.18
CA SER A 129 18.88 -10.50 -5.69
C SER A 129 19.01 -11.10 -7.08
N GLN A 130 19.72 -10.44 -7.95
CA GLN A 130 20.07 -10.96 -9.27
C GLN A 130 21.12 -12.10 -9.22
N SER A 131 21.32 -12.69 -8.05
CA SER A 131 22.20 -13.84 -7.87
C SER A 131 21.57 -15.09 -8.47
N THR A 132 22.37 -15.87 -9.15
CA THR A 132 21.99 -17.17 -9.75
C THR A 132 22.49 -18.32 -8.88
N THR A 133 22.43 -18.19 -7.56
CA THR A 133 22.97 -19.17 -6.61
C THR A 133 21.91 -19.75 -5.67
N ASP A 134 20.65 -19.71 -6.08
CA ASP A 134 19.58 -20.35 -5.36
C ASP A 134 19.66 -21.87 -5.47
N THR A 135 19.09 -22.60 -4.53
CA THR A 135 18.97 -24.05 -4.59
C THR A 135 17.53 -24.45 -4.37
N ALA A 136 17.03 -25.37 -5.21
CA ALA A 136 15.76 -26.05 -4.98
C ALA A 136 15.99 -27.54 -4.86
N GLN A 137 15.33 -28.17 -3.88
CA GLN A 137 15.54 -29.59 -3.57
C GLN A 137 14.26 -30.24 -3.06
N TYR A 138 13.89 -31.38 -3.62
CA TYR A 138 12.83 -32.21 -3.06
C TYR A 138 13.30 -32.94 -1.80
N LEU A 139 12.47 -32.88 -0.76
CA LEU A 139 12.70 -33.50 0.55
C LEU A 139 11.66 -34.61 0.78
N PRO A 140 12.01 -35.90 0.54
CA PRO A 140 11.06 -37.01 0.63
C PRO A 140 10.47 -37.20 2.04
N ASP A 141 11.25 -36.93 3.09
CA ASP A 141 10.82 -37.11 4.49
C ASP A 141 9.67 -36.18 4.90
N VAL A 142 9.47 -35.10 4.16
CA VAL A 142 8.43 -34.08 4.45
C VAL A 142 7.48 -33.83 3.26
N ASN A 143 7.69 -34.53 2.14
CA ASN A 143 6.91 -34.35 0.91
C ASN A 143 6.82 -32.88 0.49
N GLY A 144 7.97 -32.21 0.36
CA GLY A 144 8.03 -30.80 0.03
C GLY A 144 9.27 -30.46 -0.80
N ILE A 145 9.19 -29.36 -1.56
CA ILE A 145 10.34 -28.79 -2.25
C ILE A 145 10.84 -27.60 -1.47
N LEU A 146 12.10 -27.63 -1.07
CA LEU A 146 12.78 -26.56 -0.38
C LEU A 146 13.53 -25.69 -1.38
N HIS A 147 13.13 -24.41 -1.48
CA HIS A 147 13.88 -23.35 -2.15
C HIS A 147 14.62 -22.52 -1.11
N TYR A 148 15.91 -22.32 -1.27
CA TYR A 148 16.66 -21.54 -0.27
C TYR A 148 17.92 -20.88 -0.82
N ARG A 149 18.28 -19.79 -0.15
CA ARG A 149 19.58 -19.13 -0.23
C ARG A 149 19.85 -18.32 1.03
N GLY A 150 21.04 -18.48 1.63
CA GLY A 150 21.45 -17.72 2.81
C GLY A 150 20.44 -17.84 3.96
N ARG A 151 19.84 -16.71 4.31
CA ARG A 151 18.87 -16.61 5.41
C ARG A 151 17.41 -16.57 4.94
N ARG A 152 17.10 -17.14 3.77
CA ARG A 152 15.73 -17.26 3.25
C ARG A 152 15.52 -18.69 2.79
N ALA A 153 14.41 -19.26 3.24
CA ALA A 153 14.03 -20.62 2.92
C ALA A 153 12.50 -20.71 2.76
N PHE A 154 12.07 -21.35 1.69
CA PHE A 154 10.66 -21.57 1.37
C PHE A 154 10.43 -23.05 1.16
N VAL A 155 9.50 -23.65 1.91
CA VAL A 155 9.07 -25.03 1.70
C VAL A 155 7.72 -25.01 1.02
N VAL A 156 7.70 -25.49 -0.21
CA VAL A 156 6.49 -25.64 -1.04
C VAL A 156 5.97 -27.05 -0.91
N SER A 157 4.69 -27.19 -0.63
CA SER A 157 4.03 -28.50 -0.58
C SER A 157 2.53 -28.38 -0.86
N ALA A 158 1.91 -29.51 -1.12
CA ALA A 158 0.48 -29.59 -1.33
C ALA A 158 -0.05 -31.00 -0.99
N SER A 159 -1.35 -31.08 -0.64
CA SER A 159 -2.05 -32.36 -0.43
C SER A 159 -3.53 -32.24 -0.80
N THR A 160 -4.16 -33.37 -1.07
CA THR A 160 -5.62 -33.45 -1.21
C THR A 160 -6.29 -33.41 0.18
N ASP A 161 -7.63 -33.29 0.22
CA ASP A 161 -8.44 -33.41 1.44
C ASP A 161 -8.32 -34.81 2.13
N ASN A 162 -7.90 -35.83 1.36
CA ASN A 162 -7.57 -37.17 1.89
C ASN A 162 -6.12 -37.30 2.36
N ASN A 163 -5.36 -36.20 2.42
CA ASN A 163 -3.90 -36.16 2.73
C ASN A 163 -3.02 -36.89 1.72
N GLU A 164 -3.49 -37.14 0.50
CA GLU A 164 -2.64 -37.63 -0.57
C GLU A 164 -1.76 -36.49 -1.06
N VAL A 165 -0.47 -36.72 -1.14
CA VAL A 165 0.50 -35.73 -1.62
C VAL A 165 0.57 -35.72 -3.14
N PHE A 166 1.22 -34.71 -3.74
CA PHE A 166 1.44 -34.65 -5.17
C PHE A 166 2.13 -35.92 -5.68
N ASP A 167 1.72 -36.41 -6.83
CA ASP A 167 2.20 -37.69 -7.39
C ASP A 167 3.46 -37.53 -8.23
N GLN A 168 3.69 -36.34 -8.79
CA GLN A 168 4.94 -36.01 -9.49
C GLN A 168 5.40 -34.60 -9.14
N TYR A 169 6.70 -34.39 -9.34
CA TYR A 169 7.34 -33.10 -9.19
C TYR A 169 8.51 -32.97 -10.16
N THR A 170 8.99 -31.76 -10.38
CA THR A 170 10.28 -31.52 -11.04
C THR A 170 10.90 -30.24 -10.49
N VAL A 171 12.22 -30.21 -10.42
CA VAL A 171 13.04 -29.05 -10.10
C VAL A 171 13.95 -28.78 -11.29
N GLY A 172 14.14 -27.53 -11.68
CA GLY A 172 14.95 -27.19 -12.83
C GLY A 172 15.45 -25.76 -12.85
N LEU A 173 16.01 -25.39 -13.97
CA LEU A 173 16.53 -24.05 -14.25
C LEU A 173 15.55 -23.26 -15.12
N PHE A 174 15.45 -21.95 -14.89
CA PHE A 174 14.70 -21.06 -15.75
C PHE A 174 15.51 -19.80 -16.12
N GLY A 175 15.19 -19.21 -17.28
CA GLY A 175 15.75 -17.93 -17.72
C GLY A 175 17.23 -17.96 -18.10
N ILE A 176 17.88 -19.12 -18.17
CA ILE A 176 19.28 -19.31 -18.57
C ILE A 176 19.40 -20.43 -19.60
N GLU A 177 20.39 -20.33 -20.47
CA GLU A 177 20.72 -21.36 -21.50
C GLU A 177 19.52 -21.77 -22.38
N GLY A 178 18.59 -20.85 -22.62
CA GLY A 178 17.36 -21.10 -23.40
C GLY A 178 16.28 -21.89 -22.66
N ARG A 179 16.46 -22.17 -21.37
CA ARG A 179 15.46 -22.85 -20.54
C ARG A 179 14.43 -21.84 -20.05
N GLU A 180 13.16 -22.11 -20.31
CA GLU A 180 12.05 -21.21 -19.91
C GLU A 180 11.58 -21.45 -18.48
N GLY A 181 11.67 -22.69 -18.00
CA GLY A 181 11.26 -23.13 -16.67
C GLY A 181 10.64 -24.52 -16.68
N THR A 182 10.48 -25.09 -15.47
CA THR A 182 9.93 -26.45 -15.27
C THR A 182 8.45 -26.57 -15.63
N TYR A 183 7.73 -25.46 -15.76
CA TYR A 183 6.34 -25.49 -16.24
C TYR A 183 6.22 -26.05 -17.67
N ARG A 184 7.30 -25.99 -18.47
CA ARG A 184 7.36 -26.60 -19.83
C ARG A 184 7.39 -28.10 -19.79
N ASP A 185 7.85 -28.70 -18.71
CA ASP A 185 7.86 -30.16 -18.54
C ASP A 185 6.43 -30.75 -18.50
N ALA A 186 5.44 -29.94 -18.18
CA ALA A 186 4.02 -30.34 -18.09
C ALA A 186 3.31 -30.48 -19.45
N ASP A 187 3.95 -30.19 -20.58
CA ASP A 187 3.32 -30.13 -21.90
C ASP A 187 2.67 -31.46 -22.32
N ASP A 188 3.25 -32.60 -21.92
CA ASP A 188 2.71 -33.96 -22.17
C ASP A 188 1.85 -34.49 -20.99
N GLY A 189 1.67 -33.69 -19.96
CA GLY A 189 0.94 -34.07 -18.76
C GLY A 189 1.78 -34.81 -17.71
N GLU A 190 3.07 -35.00 -17.89
CA GLU A 190 3.99 -35.69 -16.98
C GLU A 190 5.10 -34.75 -16.51
N LEU A 191 5.79 -35.08 -15.40
CA LEU A 191 6.95 -34.35 -14.89
C LEU A 191 8.15 -35.29 -14.74
N SER A 192 9.34 -34.79 -15.03
CA SER A 192 10.58 -35.59 -15.15
C SER A 192 11.20 -36.07 -13.82
N MET A 193 10.62 -35.71 -12.69
CA MET A 193 11.04 -36.13 -11.34
C MET A 193 12.48 -35.74 -10.97
N CYS A 194 13.00 -34.64 -11.53
CA CYS A 194 14.27 -34.06 -11.10
C CYS A 194 14.16 -33.59 -9.65
N SER A 195 15.10 -33.99 -8.81
CA SER A 195 14.98 -33.80 -7.37
C SER A 195 15.80 -32.63 -6.81
N VAL A 196 16.76 -32.10 -7.56
CA VAL A 196 17.62 -31.01 -7.10
C VAL A 196 18.20 -30.22 -8.25
N GLU A 197 18.29 -28.91 -8.08
CA GLU A 197 18.97 -28.01 -9.01
C GLU A 197 19.55 -26.81 -8.26
N HIS A 198 20.55 -26.18 -8.85
CA HIS A 198 21.24 -25.02 -8.31
C HIS A 198 21.47 -23.97 -9.39
N GLY A 199 21.09 -22.71 -9.11
CA GLY A 199 21.17 -21.59 -10.07
C GLY A 199 19.95 -20.70 -10.00
N GLN A 200 19.41 -20.28 -11.14
CA GLN A 200 18.05 -19.76 -11.24
C GLN A 200 17.09 -20.94 -11.30
N VAL A 201 16.50 -21.27 -10.16
CA VAL A 201 15.76 -22.52 -9.98
C VAL A 201 14.28 -22.28 -9.77
N ASP A 202 13.49 -23.13 -10.40
CA ASP A 202 12.05 -23.23 -10.22
C ASP A 202 11.63 -24.67 -9.91
N SER A 203 10.36 -24.87 -9.68
CA SER A 203 9.81 -26.21 -9.48
C SER A 203 8.34 -26.27 -9.89
N THR A 204 7.89 -27.47 -10.23
CA THR A 204 6.49 -27.77 -10.53
C THR A 204 6.03 -29.01 -9.78
N LEU A 205 4.82 -28.97 -9.22
CA LEU A 205 4.11 -30.09 -8.59
C LEU A 205 2.96 -30.52 -9.50
N ARG A 206 2.62 -31.83 -9.49
CA ARG A 206 1.44 -32.35 -10.18
C ARG A 206 0.52 -33.12 -9.23
N PHE A 207 -0.79 -33.01 -9.49
CA PHE A 207 -1.81 -33.90 -8.95
C PHE A 207 -2.58 -34.53 -10.10
N LYS A 208 -2.64 -35.85 -10.14
CA LYS A 208 -3.50 -36.59 -11.04
C LYS A 208 -4.84 -36.88 -10.32
N LEU A 209 -5.92 -36.41 -10.89
CA LEU A 209 -7.26 -36.45 -10.30
C LEU A 209 -8.25 -37.10 -11.27
N ASP A 210 -8.80 -38.25 -10.90
CA ASP A 210 -9.88 -38.90 -11.66
C ASP A 210 -11.22 -38.31 -11.23
N LEU A 211 -11.72 -37.32 -11.99
CA LEU A 211 -12.97 -36.62 -11.68
C LEU A 211 -14.15 -37.22 -12.42
N ALA A 212 -15.11 -37.78 -11.68
CA ALA A 212 -16.36 -38.26 -12.23
C ALA A 212 -17.19 -37.12 -12.88
N SER A 213 -18.27 -37.48 -13.57
CA SER A 213 -19.24 -36.52 -14.13
C SER A 213 -19.70 -35.51 -13.08
N HIS A 214 -19.53 -34.21 -13.36
CA HIS A 214 -19.92 -33.10 -12.48
C HIS A 214 -19.38 -33.21 -11.03
N SER A 215 -18.31 -33.96 -10.81
CA SER A 215 -17.65 -34.05 -9.50
C SER A 215 -16.49 -33.08 -9.38
N SER A 216 -15.94 -33.01 -8.18
CA SER A 216 -14.85 -32.11 -7.85
C SER A 216 -13.85 -32.77 -6.90
N ALA A 217 -12.65 -32.19 -6.82
CA ALA A 217 -11.65 -32.50 -5.82
C ALA A 217 -11.09 -31.21 -5.20
N ARG A 218 -10.44 -31.35 -4.05
CA ARG A 218 -9.76 -30.25 -3.38
C ARG A 218 -8.27 -30.54 -3.24
N VAL A 219 -7.46 -29.52 -3.52
CA VAL A 219 -6.03 -29.52 -3.29
C VAL A 219 -5.67 -28.34 -2.41
N TYR A 220 -4.98 -28.62 -1.33
CA TYR A 220 -4.44 -27.62 -0.40
C TYR A 220 -2.97 -27.43 -0.71
N TYR A 221 -2.60 -26.20 -1.08
CA TYR A 221 -1.24 -25.81 -1.44
C TYR A 221 -0.74 -24.76 -0.44
N TRP A 222 0.54 -24.82 -0.07
CA TRP A 222 1.17 -23.81 0.78
C TRP A 222 2.64 -23.59 0.47
N ILE A 223 3.10 -22.38 0.81
CA ILE A 223 4.51 -21.99 0.84
C ILE A 223 4.82 -21.55 2.25
N ALA A 224 5.60 -22.34 3.00
CA ALA A 224 6.05 -22.02 4.34
C ALA A 224 7.37 -21.25 4.27
N CYS A 225 7.41 -20.05 4.87
CA CYS A 225 8.53 -19.12 4.80
C CYS A 225 9.34 -19.12 6.10
N GLY A 226 10.67 -19.08 6.00
CA GLY A 226 11.53 -18.99 7.17
C GLY A 226 12.83 -18.23 6.90
N THR A 227 13.41 -17.66 7.94
CA THR A 227 14.76 -17.07 7.94
C THR A 227 15.85 -18.15 8.06
N SER A 228 15.43 -19.39 8.14
CA SER A 228 16.27 -20.60 8.10
C SER A 228 15.45 -21.78 7.60
N THR A 229 16.12 -22.79 7.08
CA THR A 229 15.50 -24.08 6.71
C THR A 229 14.74 -24.71 7.88
N ARG A 230 15.30 -24.62 9.09
CA ARG A 230 14.66 -25.16 10.30
C ARG A 230 13.31 -24.50 10.58
N GLU A 231 13.22 -23.18 10.44
CA GLU A 231 11.99 -22.41 10.65
C GLU A 231 10.96 -22.73 9.57
N ALA A 232 11.36 -22.71 8.29
CA ALA A 232 10.47 -23.04 7.19
C ALA A 232 9.89 -24.46 7.31
N LEU A 233 10.73 -25.46 7.69
CA LEU A 233 10.30 -26.83 7.95
C LEU A 233 9.38 -26.95 9.18
N TYR A 234 9.60 -26.13 10.21
CA TYR A 234 8.69 -26.08 11.36
C TYR A 234 7.31 -25.58 10.93
N ILE A 235 7.25 -24.48 10.19
CA ILE A 235 5.99 -23.90 9.70
C ILE A 235 5.29 -24.89 8.75
N HIS A 236 6.03 -25.52 7.83
CA HIS A 236 5.49 -26.55 6.95
C HIS A 236 4.81 -27.69 7.74
N LYS A 237 5.46 -28.19 8.80
CA LYS A 237 4.87 -29.22 9.68
C LYS A 237 3.60 -28.72 10.40
N GLN A 238 3.54 -27.43 10.76
CA GLN A 238 2.32 -26.85 11.34
C GLN A 238 1.18 -26.84 10.33
N MET A 239 1.45 -26.49 9.05
CA MET A 239 0.43 -26.54 7.98
C MET A 239 -0.10 -27.96 7.80
N GLN A 240 0.78 -28.96 7.72
CA GLN A 240 0.38 -30.38 7.61
C GLN A 240 -0.44 -30.86 8.81
N HIS A 241 0.04 -30.57 10.03
CA HIS A 241 -0.58 -31.10 11.25
C HIS A 241 -1.94 -30.46 11.55
N GLN A 242 -2.10 -29.15 11.30
CA GLN A 242 -3.33 -28.43 11.62
C GLN A 242 -4.36 -28.49 10.49
N GLY A 243 -3.91 -28.71 9.25
CA GLY A 243 -4.74 -28.71 8.04
C GLY A 243 -5.11 -27.29 7.56
N LEU A 244 -5.09 -27.07 6.25
CA LEU A 244 -5.28 -25.73 5.67
C LEU A 244 -6.70 -25.20 5.86
N HIS A 245 -7.71 -26.05 5.84
CA HIS A 245 -9.08 -25.60 6.11
C HIS A 245 -9.17 -24.87 7.46
N ARG A 246 -8.63 -25.49 8.50
CA ARG A 246 -8.56 -24.86 9.84
C ARG A 246 -7.72 -23.57 9.83
N ARG A 247 -6.64 -23.51 9.06
CA ARG A 247 -5.78 -22.33 8.98
C ARG A 247 -6.49 -21.15 8.32
N LEU A 248 -7.28 -21.40 7.29
CA LEU A 248 -8.15 -20.40 6.67
C LEU A 248 -9.22 -19.90 7.66
N ASP A 249 -9.84 -20.79 8.44
CA ASP A 249 -10.81 -20.40 9.48
C ASP A 249 -10.18 -19.51 10.57
N VAL A 250 -8.98 -19.86 11.05
CA VAL A 250 -8.22 -19.06 12.02
C VAL A 250 -7.91 -17.68 11.43
N THR A 251 -7.45 -17.62 10.19
CA THR A 251 -7.15 -16.36 9.50
C THR A 251 -8.41 -15.52 9.31
N SER A 252 -9.52 -16.12 8.88
CA SER A 252 -10.80 -15.42 8.74
C SER A 252 -11.30 -14.86 10.09
N LYS A 253 -11.18 -15.64 11.15
CA LYS A 253 -11.54 -15.20 12.50
C LYS A 253 -10.69 -14.01 12.95
N TRP A 254 -9.38 -14.09 12.77
CA TRP A 254 -8.46 -13.01 13.11
C TRP A 254 -8.81 -11.70 12.40
N TRP A 255 -9.11 -11.74 11.09
CA TRP A 255 -9.53 -10.56 10.33
C TRP A 255 -10.84 -9.97 10.84
N ARG A 256 -11.83 -10.81 11.14
CA ARG A 256 -13.11 -10.34 11.71
C ARG A 256 -12.95 -9.71 13.08
N GLU A 257 -12.03 -10.19 13.90
CA GLU A 257 -11.69 -9.59 15.20
C GLU A 257 -10.99 -8.25 15.01
N TRP A 258 -10.01 -8.18 14.11
CA TRP A 258 -9.31 -6.94 13.80
C TRP A 258 -10.24 -5.87 13.21
N LEU A 259 -11.20 -6.23 12.38
CA LEU A 259 -12.17 -5.32 11.77
C LEU A 259 -13.28 -4.86 12.74
N ALA A 260 -13.32 -5.32 13.98
CA ALA A 260 -14.42 -4.97 14.89
C ALA A 260 -14.65 -3.45 15.05
N PRO A 261 -13.62 -2.60 15.28
CA PRO A 261 -13.82 -1.15 15.35
C PRO A 261 -14.32 -0.55 14.02
N ALA A 262 -13.76 -0.99 12.91
CA ALA A 262 -14.18 -0.52 11.58
C ALA A 262 -15.65 -0.87 11.29
N ARG A 263 -16.15 -2.03 11.72
CA ARG A 263 -17.56 -2.40 11.56
C ARG A 263 -18.51 -1.56 12.39
N GLU A 264 -18.13 -1.18 13.60
CA GLU A 264 -18.92 -0.27 14.43
C GLU A 264 -19.11 1.09 13.75
N VAL A 265 -18.07 1.56 13.07
CA VAL A 265 -18.10 2.79 12.28
C VAL A 265 -18.90 2.59 10.99
N ALA A 266 -18.65 1.51 10.26
CA ALA A 266 -19.36 1.18 9.01
C ALA A 266 -20.87 1.13 9.19
N ALA A 267 -21.36 0.72 10.37
CA ALA A 267 -22.81 0.71 10.67
C ALA A 267 -23.44 2.11 10.62
N LYS A 268 -22.65 3.20 10.79
CA LYS A 268 -23.09 4.59 10.76
C LYS A 268 -22.94 5.25 9.39
N ILE A 269 -22.19 4.65 8.48
CA ILE A 269 -21.94 5.14 7.11
C ILE A 269 -23.12 4.73 6.21
N ASP A 270 -23.33 5.50 5.12
CA ASP A 270 -24.30 5.16 4.10
C ASP A 270 -24.10 3.71 3.61
N PRO A 271 -25.16 2.89 3.56
CA PRO A 271 -25.07 1.48 3.19
C PRO A 271 -24.33 1.22 1.87
N SER A 272 -24.41 2.13 0.90
CA SER A 272 -23.78 1.98 -0.41
C SER A 272 -22.24 2.03 -0.37
N HIS A 273 -21.64 2.57 0.70
CA HIS A 273 -20.19 2.70 0.86
C HIS A 273 -19.58 1.70 1.85
N ARG A 274 -20.40 0.93 2.60
CA ARG A 274 -19.92 0.06 3.69
C ARG A 274 -18.93 -0.99 3.23
N ASP A 275 -19.23 -1.68 2.14
CA ASP A 275 -18.36 -2.74 1.62
C ASP A 275 -17.00 -2.18 1.20
N GLN A 276 -16.99 -1.06 0.47
CA GLN A 276 -15.75 -0.41 0.07
C GLN A 276 -14.96 0.10 1.27
N PHE A 277 -15.64 0.65 2.29
CA PHE A 277 -15.00 1.08 3.53
C PHE A 277 -14.28 -0.05 4.26
N ILE A 278 -14.93 -1.19 4.44
CA ILE A 278 -14.33 -2.38 5.08
C ILE A 278 -13.17 -2.92 4.24
N ARG A 279 -13.32 -3.00 2.92
CA ARG A 279 -12.25 -3.43 2.01
C ARG A 279 -11.05 -2.48 2.06
N SER A 280 -11.28 -1.17 2.08
CA SER A 280 -10.21 -0.18 2.25
C SER A 280 -9.47 -0.35 3.57
N CYS A 281 -10.16 -0.60 4.68
CA CYS A 281 -9.51 -0.90 5.96
C CYS A 281 -8.63 -2.17 5.89
N MET A 282 -9.08 -3.23 5.23
CA MET A 282 -8.27 -4.45 5.02
C MET A 282 -7.03 -4.16 4.16
N LEU A 283 -7.19 -3.40 3.08
CA LEU A 283 -6.10 -3.02 2.18
C LEU A 283 -5.07 -2.12 2.87
N ILE A 284 -5.52 -1.16 3.69
CA ILE A 284 -4.64 -0.38 4.58
C ILE A 284 -3.82 -1.33 5.46
N LYS A 285 -4.48 -2.22 6.20
CA LYS A 285 -3.80 -3.17 7.10
C LYS A 285 -2.79 -4.05 6.37
N SER A 286 -3.07 -4.44 5.14
CA SER A 286 -2.18 -5.29 4.34
C SER A 286 -0.82 -4.64 4.02
N HIS A 287 -0.73 -3.31 4.02
CA HIS A 287 0.47 -2.54 3.74
C HIS A 287 1.24 -2.12 5.01
N ILE A 288 0.75 -2.50 6.19
CA ILE A 288 1.41 -2.21 7.47
C ILE A 288 2.28 -3.39 7.87
N ASP A 289 3.60 -3.19 7.89
CA ASP A 289 4.55 -4.17 8.45
C ASP A 289 4.37 -4.28 9.97
N LYS A 290 4.51 -5.48 10.50
CA LYS A 290 4.35 -5.73 11.94
C LYS A 290 5.36 -4.97 12.83
N ARG A 291 6.40 -4.39 12.24
CA ARG A 291 7.43 -3.58 12.93
C ARG A 291 7.18 -2.09 12.82
N GLY A 292 6.09 -1.68 12.15
CA GLY A 292 5.57 -0.32 12.12
C GLY A 292 5.75 0.45 10.82
N ALA A 293 6.48 -0.04 9.84
CA ALA A 293 6.54 0.61 8.54
C ALA A 293 5.18 0.52 7.82
N VAL A 294 4.76 1.60 7.20
CA VAL A 294 3.57 1.66 6.34
C VAL A 294 4.03 1.85 4.91
N ILE A 295 3.80 0.88 4.06
CA ILE A 295 4.31 0.86 2.69
C ILE A 295 3.29 1.51 1.75
N ALA A 296 3.76 2.44 0.91
CA ALA A 296 2.89 3.19 0.00
C ALA A 296 2.17 2.28 -1.00
N SER A 297 2.91 1.37 -1.64
CA SER A 297 2.35 0.33 -2.50
C SER A 297 3.32 -0.85 -2.62
N THR A 298 2.77 -2.04 -2.76
CA THR A 298 3.54 -3.27 -3.04
C THR A 298 3.44 -3.70 -4.51
N ASP A 299 2.81 -2.90 -5.36
CA ASP A 299 2.69 -3.15 -6.80
C ASP A 299 4.03 -2.93 -7.52
N THR A 300 4.58 -3.99 -8.10
CA THR A 300 5.86 -3.96 -8.84
C THR A 300 5.72 -3.63 -10.33
N ASN A 301 4.53 -3.36 -10.84
CA ASN A 301 4.34 -3.00 -12.27
C ASN A 301 5.08 -1.71 -12.66
N MET A 302 5.35 -0.84 -11.69
CA MET A 302 6.06 0.42 -11.90
C MET A 302 7.52 0.33 -11.46
N LEU A 303 8.21 -0.72 -11.90
CA LEU A 303 9.64 -0.83 -11.68
C LEU A 303 10.39 0.24 -12.49
N ASN A 304 11.24 1.01 -11.80
CA ASN A 304 12.18 1.90 -12.44
C ASN A 304 13.51 1.17 -12.61
N TYR A 305 13.91 0.88 -13.85
CA TYR A 305 15.11 0.10 -14.17
C TYR A 305 15.18 -1.28 -13.46
N GLY A 306 14.03 -1.96 -13.35
CA GLY A 306 13.94 -3.25 -12.66
C GLY A 306 13.95 -3.17 -11.13
N ARG A 307 13.75 -1.98 -10.55
CA ARG A 307 13.69 -1.76 -9.12
C ARG A 307 12.34 -1.23 -8.71
N ASP A 308 11.92 -1.63 -7.52
CA ASP A 308 10.69 -1.17 -6.89
C ASP A 308 10.73 0.34 -6.63
N ALA A 309 9.69 1.05 -7.07
CA ALA A 309 9.58 2.49 -6.89
C ALA A 309 8.75 2.89 -5.65
N TYR A 310 7.80 2.05 -5.21
CA TYR A 310 6.81 2.36 -4.16
C TYR A 310 6.89 1.47 -2.91
N GLY A 311 7.74 0.45 -2.89
CA GLY A 311 7.94 -0.46 -1.75
C GLY A 311 8.67 0.18 -0.57
N TYR A 312 8.32 1.42 -0.22
CA TYR A 312 8.92 2.21 0.84
C TYR A 312 7.87 2.81 1.77
N CYS A 313 8.30 3.21 2.95
CA CYS A 313 7.55 4.00 3.90
C CYS A 313 7.95 5.47 3.77
N TRP A 314 7.09 6.29 3.22
CA TRP A 314 7.13 7.74 3.40
C TRP A 314 6.46 8.05 4.74
N PRO A 315 7.10 8.77 5.66
CA PRO A 315 6.47 9.12 6.94
C PRO A 315 5.16 9.89 6.79
N ARG A 316 5.05 10.77 5.80
CA ARG A 316 3.79 11.46 5.45
C ARG A 316 2.67 10.48 5.09
N ASP A 317 2.93 9.56 4.14
CA ASP A 317 1.97 8.54 3.73
C ASP A 317 1.55 7.68 4.92
N GLY A 318 2.52 7.24 5.73
CA GLY A 318 2.24 6.48 6.94
C GLY A 318 1.34 7.22 7.92
N ALA A 319 1.54 8.52 8.10
CA ALA A 319 0.70 9.34 8.97
C ALA A 319 -0.73 9.47 8.42
N TYR A 320 -0.91 9.75 7.11
CA TYR A 320 -2.23 9.77 6.48
C TYR A 320 -2.94 8.42 6.55
N VAL A 321 -2.22 7.35 6.32
CA VAL A 321 -2.77 5.98 6.35
C VAL A 321 -3.24 5.59 7.75
N LEU A 322 -2.55 6.03 8.78
CA LEU A 322 -2.90 5.70 10.16
C LEU A 322 -3.92 6.65 10.78
N TRP A 323 -4.09 7.85 10.24
CA TRP A 323 -5.04 8.83 10.78
C TRP A 323 -6.47 8.28 10.88
N PRO A 324 -7.08 7.69 9.85
CA PRO A 324 -8.39 7.07 9.98
C PRO A 324 -8.41 5.89 10.97
N LEU A 325 -7.34 5.09 11.06
CA LEU A 325 -7.27 4.02 12.06
C LEU A 325 -7.28 4.58 13.49
N ILE A 326 -6.54 5.67 13.74
CA ILE A 326 -6.54 6.39 15.03
C ILE A 326 -7.96 6.85 15.37
N ARG A 327 -8.66 7.48 14.42
CA ARG A 327 -10.03 7.97 14.59
C ARG A 327 -11.04 6.85 14.91
N MET A 328 -10.78 5.64 14.44
CA MET A 328 -11.57 4.43 14.74
C MET A 328 -11.15 3.75 16.06
N GLY A 329 -10.10 4.24 16.74
CA GLY A 329 -9.66 3.71 18.04
C GLY A 329 -8.62 2.59 17.98
N TYR A 330 -8.02 2.30 16.81
CA TYR A 330 -6.90 1.39 16.72
C TYR A 330 -5.68 1.96 17.45
N LYS A 331 -4.92 1.11 18.16
CA LYS A 331 -3.78 1.54 18.99
C LYS A 331 -2.47 0.90 18.60
N ASP A 332 -2.48 -0.38 18.23
CA ASP A 332 -1.27 -1.15 18.00
C ASP A 332 -0.50 -0.70 16.75
N GLU A 333 -1.20 -0.49 15.63
CA GLU A 333 -0.60 -0.03 14.40
C GLU A 333 -0.03 1.38 14.53
N PRO A 334 -0.78 2.39 15.02
CA PRO A 334 -0.23 3.72 15.26
C PRO A 334 0.96 3.73 16.21
N TYR A 335 0.89 2.99 17.33
CA TYR A 335 2.01 2.92 18.28
C TYR A 335 3.29 2.41 17.60
N ARG A 336 3.19 1.32 16.83
CA ARG A 336 4.35 0.73 16.13
C ARG A 336 4.92 1.67 15.06
N PHE A 337 4.06 2.41 14.38
CA PHE A 337 4.49 3.39 13.39
C PHE A 337 5.24 4.56 14.03
N PHE A 338 4.74 5.12 15.12
CA PHE A 338 5.45 6.21 15.81
C PHE A 338 6.77 5.71 16.40
N GLU A 339 6.82 4.47 16.89
CA GLU A 339 8.07 3.82 17.31
C GLU A 339 9.03 3.63 16.12
N PHE A 340 8.53 3.30 14.95
CA PHE A 340 9.32 3.23 13.71
C PHE A 340 9.89 4.62 13.34
N CYS A 341 9.08 5.66 13.36
CA CYS A 341 9.51 7.04 13.10
C CYS A 341 10.53 7.52 14.14
N ARG A 342 10.30 7.23 15.43
CA ARG A 342 11.25 7.56 16.51
C ARG A 342 12.62 6.96 16.28
N ARG A 343 12.69 5.72 15.83
CA ARG A 343 13.96 5.03 15.51
C ARG A 343 14.62 5.57 14.26
N GLY A 344 13.83 6.03 13.29
CA GLY A 344 14.30 6.62 12.04
C GLY A 344 14.66 8.11 12.14
N LEU A 345 14.36 8.76 13.26
CA LEU A 345 14.57 10.20 13.43
C LEU A 345 16.05 10.55 13.35
N ASN A 346 16.38 11.54 12.53
CA ASN A 346 17.73 12.07 12.40
C ASN A 346 18.15 12.83 13.67
N ALA A 347 19.44 12.87 13.94
CA ALA A 347 20.00 13.63 15.07
C ALA A 347 19.66 15.13 15.03
N GLY A 348 19.31 15.68 13.86
CA GLY A 348 18.83 17.05 13.68
C GLY A 348 17.34 17.24 13.99
N GLY A 349 16.59 16.20 14.37
CA GLY A 349 15.18 16.28 14.74
C GLY A 349 14.20 16.18 13.55
N PHE A 350 14.63 15.71 12.41
CA PHE A 350 13.79 15.56 11.22
C PHE A 350 13.77 14.13 10.68
N LEU A 351 12.74 13.78 9.95
CA LEU A 351 12.62 12.54 9.20
C LEU A 351 13.17 12.73 7.78
N MET A 352 13.76 11.66 7.26
CA MET A 352 14.26 11.63 5.88
C MET A 352 13.12 11.32 4.92
N HIS A 353 13.29 11.62 3.64
CA HIS A 353 12.35 11.46 2.55
C HIS A 353 11.56 10.13 2.62
N LYS A 354 12.23 9.00 2.76
CA LYS A 354 11.57 7.68 2.88
C LYS A 354 12.48 6.62 3.47
N TYR A 355 11.86 5.56 3.93
CA TYR A 355 12.52 4.45 4.60
C TYR A 355 12.10 3.11 3.99
N ARG A 356 13.00 2.14 4.06
CA ARG A 356 12.69 0.73 3.83
C ARG A 356 11.90 0.19 5.03
N ALA A 357 11.20 -0.93 4.83
CA ALA A 357 10.43 -1.56 5.90
C ALA A 357 11.29 -2.01 7.10
N ASP A 358 12.61 -2.23 6.93
CA ASP A 358 13.55 -2.55 8.00
C ASP A 358 14.08 -1.31 8.77
N GLY A 359 13.66 -0.11 8.38
CA GLY A 359 14.07 1.18 8.98
C GLY A 359 15.33 1.79 8.37
N ALA A 360 15.98 1.14 7.42
CA ALA A 360 17.07 1.76 6.66
C ALA A 360 16.53 2.85 5.72
N LEU A 361 17.40 3.78 5.33
CA LEU A 361 17.03 4.83 4.37
C LEU A 361 16.64 4.22 3.03
N GLY A 362 15.55 4.72 2.46
CA GLY A 362 15.12 4.42 1.11
C GLY A 362 15.98 5.14 0.06
N SER A 363 15.96 4.64 -1.17
CA SER A 363 16.55 5.32 -2.31
C SER A 363 15.89 6.67 -2.53
N SER A 364 16.62 7.77 -2.46
CA SER A 364 16.10 9.12 -2.65
C SER A 364 16.73 9.78 -3.88
N TRP A 365 15.92 10.58 -4.59
CA TRP A 365 16.37 11.47 -5.66
C TRP A 365 16.47 12.93 -5.20
N HIS A 366 16.21 13.21 -3.92
CA HIS A 366 16.37 14.54 -3.35
C HIS A 366 17.85 14.88 -3.18
N SER A 367 18.24 16.08 -3.59
CA SER A 367 19.63 16.54 -3.56
C SER A 367 19.96 17.30 -2.25
N TYR A 368 21.21 17.20 -1.80
CA TYR A 368 21.75 18.09 -0.75
C TYR A 368 22.18 19.46 -1.29
N VAL A 369 22.43 19.56 -2.59
CA VAL A 369 22.90 20.80 -3.22
C VAL A 369 21.88 21.25 -4.24
N HIS A 370 21.38 22.45 -4.05
CA HIS A 370 20.34 23.06 -4.88
C HIS A 370 20.93 24.16 -5.76
N GLU A 371 20.09 24.75 -6.61
CA GLU A 371 20.47 25.85 -7.50
C GLU A 371 21.16 26.99 -6.71
N GLY A 372 22.18 27.60 -7.30
CA GLY A 372 23.02 28.61 -6.61
C GLY A 372 23.97 28.04 -5.56
N GLY A 373 24.15 26.72 -5.45
CA GLY A 373 25.08 26.08 -4.50
C GLY A 373 24.57 26.06 -3.06
N VAL A 374 23.27 26.28 -2.84
CA VAL A 374 22.65 26.20 -1.51
C VAL A 374 22.67 24.74 -1.03
N SER A 375 23.22 24.52 0.17
CA SER A 375 23.22 23.21 0.81
C SER A 375 22.09 23.13 1.84
N ALA A 376 21.21 22.14 1.70
CA ALA A 376 20.11 21.87 2.61
C ALA A 376 19.85 20.36 2.75
N PRO A 377 19.23 19.88 3.84
CA PRO A 377 18.84 18.47 3.96
C PRO A 377 17.95 18.04 2.79
N PRO A 378 18.13 16.83 2.25
CA PRO A 378 17.34 16.30 1.13
C PRO A 378 16.01 15.70 1.67
N ILE A 379 15.16 16.55 2.21
CA ILE A 379 13.93 16.20 2.91
C ILE A 379 12.71 16.86 2.29
N GLN A 380 11.56 16.34 2.69
CA GLN A 380 10.26 17.00 2.65
C GLN A 380 9.93 17.35 4.10
N GLU A 381 9.81 18.63 4.44
CA GLU A 381 9.56 19.06 5.83
C GLU A 381 8.22 18.56 6.36
N ASP A 382 7.23 18.43 5.47
CA ASP A 382 5.92 17.89 5.76
C ASP A 382 5.93 16.44 6.29
N GLU A 383 6.95 15.64 5.96
CA GLU A 383 7.16 14.30 6.55
C GLU A 383 7.29 14.37 8.08
N THR A 384 8.07 15.33 8.56
CA THR A 384 8.26 15.53 10.00
C THR A 384 7.04 16.18 10.64
N ALA A 385 6.51 17.21 9.99
CA ALA A 385 5.39 17.98 10.51
C ALA A 385 4.11 17.12 10.63
N LEU A 386 3.76 16.36 9.60
CA LEU A 386 2.54 15.54 9.62
C LEU A 386 2.62 14.41 10.66
N VAL A 387 3.78 13.74 10.77
CA VAL A 387 3.97 12.71 11.81
C VAL A 387 3.78 13.30 13.21
N LEU A 388 4.32 14.48 13.48
CA LEU A 388 4.15 15.15 14.77
C LEU A 388 2.68 15.54 15.01
N PHE A 389 2.00 16.09 14.01
CA PHE A 389 0.58 16.45 14.08
C PHE A 389 -0.29 15.21 14.36
N VAL A 390 -0.13 14.13 13.59
CA VAL A 390 -0.93 12.90 13.74
C VAL A 390 -0.58 12.17 15.04
N PHE A 391 0.65 12.28 15.55
CA PHE A 391 1.00 11.79 16.90
C PHE A 391 0.17 12.50 17.98
N SER A 392 -0.01 13.82 17.88
CA SER A 392 -0.88 14.55 18.79
C SER A 392 -2.32 14.04 18.74
N GLN A 393 -2.86 13.78 17.55
CA GLN A 393 -4.19 13.17 17.39
C GLN A 393 -4.26 11.79 18.06
N PHE A 394 -3.23 10.97 17.88
CA PHE A 394 -3.15 9.66 18.53
C PHE A 394 -3.09 9.76 20.05
N TYR A 395 -2.34 10.72 20.58
CA TYR A 395 -2.31 10.97 22.02
C TYR A 395 -3.69 11.36 22.55
N HIS A 396 -4.38 12.30 21.92
CA HIS A 396 -5.70 12.76 22.36
C HIS A 396 -6.76 11.63 22.30
N MET A 397 -6.69 10.77 21.31
CA MET A 397 -7.59 9.60 21.19
C MET A 397 -7.24 8.47 22.17
N SER A 398 -5.96 8.24 22.46
CA SER A 398 -5.51 7.16 23.35
C SER A 398 -5.58 7.51 24.84
N GLY A 399 -5.40 8.80 25.17
CA GLY A 399 -5.58 9.38 26.51
C GLY A 399 -4.59 8.89 27.57
N THR A 400 -3.42 8.32 27.22
CA THR A 400 -2.50 7.76 28.20
C THR A 400 -1.27 8.64 28.43
N GLU A 401 -1.07 9.10 29.69
CA GLU A 401 0.13 9.84 30.08
C GLU A 401 1.42 9.07 29.79
N ALA A 402 1.37 7.74 29.90
CA ALA A 402 2.51 6.85 29.62
C ALA A 402 3.00 6.99 28.16
N LEU A 403 2.08 7.08 27.21
CA LEU A 403 2.41 7.27 25.78
C LEU A 403 3.17 8.58 25.57
N LEU A 404 2.65 9.69 26.08
CA LEU A 404 3.31 10.98 25.93
C LEU A 404 4.66 11.01 26.62
N LYS A 405 4.79 10.42 27.81
CA LYS A 405 6.06 10.32 28.52
C LYS A 405 7.12 9.55 27.72
N GLU A 406 6.71 8.50 27.04
CA GLU A 406 7.61 7.65 26.24
C GLU A 406 8.13 8.35 24.98
N PHE A 407 7.26 9.13 24.31
CA PHE A 407 7.59 9.74 23.00
C PHE A 407 8.02 11.21 23.09
N TYR A 408 7.76 11.91 24.20
CA TYR A 408 7.99 13.35 24.29
C TYR A 408 9.45 13.74 24.06
N GLU A 409 10.36 13.26 24.90
CA GLU A 409 11.78 13.59 24.82
C GLU A 409 12.48 13.04 23.55
N PRO A 410 12.22 11.77 23.14
CA PRO A 410 12.96 11.20 22.01
C PRO A 410 12.35 11.49 20.63
N MET A 411 11.14 12.06 20.54
CA MET A 411 10.47 12.31 19.27
C MET A 411 9.81 13.70 19.21
N VAL A 412 8.87 14.01 20.09
CA VAL A 412 8.10 15.27 20.01
C VAL A 412 9.00 16.49 20.12
N LEU A 413 9.86 16.53 21.14
CA LEU A 413 10.74 17.66 21.44
C LEU A 413 11.73 17.93 20.29
N PRO A 414 12.53 16.96 19.78
CA PRO A 414 13.46 17.24 18.69
C PRO A 414 12.76 17.59 17.37
N MET A 415 11.58 16.98 17.05
CA MET A 415 10.82 17.32 15.85
C MET A 415 10.27 18.75 15.89
N ALA A 416 9.64 19.14 16.98
CA ALA A 416 9.09 20.49 17.16
C ALA A 416 10.19 21.55 17.21
N ASP A 417 11.32 21.25 17.83
CA ASP A 417 12.48 22.15 17.86
C ASP A 417 13.10 22.36 16.47
N PHE A 418 13.17 21.29 15.65
CA PHE A 418 13.59 21.39 14.27
C PHE A 418 12.64 22.30 13.48
N LEU A 419 11.35 22.02 13.48
CA LEU A 419 10.34 22.79 12.73
C LEU A 419 10.34 24.28 13.15
N ALA A 420 10.42 24.57 14.45
CA ALA A 420 10.45 25.94 14.95
C ALA A 420 11.73 26.73 14.55
N GLN A 421 12.82 26.05 14.25
CA GLN A 421 14.09 26.65 13.84
C GLN A 421 14.32 26.63 12.33
N TYR A 422 13.64 25.77 11.59
CA TYR A 422 13.79 25.61 10.15
C TYR A 422 12.94 26.64 9.38
N VAL A 423 13.06 27.90 9.79
CA VAL A 423 12.32 29.06 9.29
C VAL A 423 13.27 29.99 8.53
N ASP A 424 12.82 30.51 7.41
CA ASP A 424 13.53 31.54 6.65
C ASP A 424 13.42 32.89 7.35
N THR A 425 14.56 33.51 7.63
CA THR A 425 14.62 34.74 8.45
C THR A 425 14.12 35.98 7.70
N HIS A 426 14.05 35.95 6.36
CA HIS A 426 13.57 37.08 5.57
C HIS A 426 12.04 37.09 5.47
N THR A 427 11.44 35.94 5.24
CA THR A 427 10.00 35.81 5.04
C THR A 427 9.24 35.45 6.32
N GLY A 428 9.85 34.71 7.23
CA GLY A 428 9.20 34.09 8.38
C GLY A 428 8.46 32.77 8.03
N LEU A 429 8.50 32.35 6.77
CA LEU A 429 7.97 31.05 6.33
C LEU A 429 8.95 29.90 6.63
N PRO A 430 8.52 28.64 6.63
CA PRO A 430 9.43 27.51 6.59
C PRO A 430 10.45 27.64 5.45
N LYS A 431 11.65 27.10 5.62
CA LYS A 431 12.64 27.08 4.54
C LYS A 431 12.15 26.18 3.40
N ALA A 432 12.66 26.42 2.19
CA ALA A 432 12.39 25.56 1.05
C ALA A 432 12.81 24.11 1.33
N THR A 433 11.96 23.18 0.93
CA THR A 433 12.21 21.75 0.86
C THR A 433 11.56 21.18 -0.40
N TYR A 434 11.69 19.89 -0.67
CA TYR A 434 10.91 19.28 -1.73
C TYR A 434 9.41 19.31 -1.37
N ASP A 435 8.58 19.54 -2.39
CA ASP A 435 7.12 19.60 -2.25
C ASP A 435 6.49 18.22 -2.01
N LEU A 436 5.22 18.21 -1.63
CA LEU A 436 4.41 17.00 -1.44
C LEU A 436 4.48 16.03 -2.63
N TRP A 437 4.61 16.58 -3.85
CA TRP A 437 4.65 15.80 -5.08
C TRP A 437 6.06 15.33 -5.47
N GLU A 438 7.09 15.70 -4.68
CA GLU A 438 8.50 15.32 -4.86
C GLU A 438 9.14 15.88 -6.15
N GLU A 439 8.59 16.96 -6.69
CA GLU A 439 8.97 17.53 -7.98
C GLU A 439 9.72 18.86 -7.87
N ASN A 440 9.34 19.72 -6.92
CA ASN A 440 9.85 21.08 -6.81
C ASN A 440 10.48 21.35 -5.45
N TYR A 441 11.57 22.12 -5.46
CA TYR A 441 12.24 22.58 -4.25
C TYR A 441 11.86 24.04 -3.98
N LEU A 442 10.89 24.25 -3.08
CA LEU A 442 10.36 25.57 -2.70
C LEU A 442 9.64 25.47 -1.34
N THR A 443 9.25 26.63 -0.78
CA THR A 443 8.37 26.69 0.39
C THR A 443 6.94 26.62 -0.09
N THR A 444 6.25 25.48 0.11
CA THR A 444 4.87 25.30 -0.37
C THR A 444 3.83 25.78 0.64
N THR A 445 2.65 26.12 0.15
CA THR A 445 1.49 26.43 0.98
C THR A 445 1.08 25.22 1.83
N TYR A 446 1.11 24.00 1.25
CA TYR A 446 0.81 22.76 1.97
C TYR A 446 1.77 22.53 3.12
N THR A 447 3.09 22.50 2.87
CA THR A 447 4.11 22.28 3.92
C THR A 447 4.03 23.33 5.01
N THR A 448 3.82 24.60 4.63
CA THR A 448 3.63 25.71 5.61
C THR A 448 2.42 25.46 6.50
N ALA A 449 1.31 24.99 5.93
CA ALA A 449 0.08 24.74 6.68
C ALA A 449 0.25 23.59 7.68
N VAL A 450 0.83 22.47 7.27
CA VAL A 450 1.02 21.35 8.19
C VAL A 450 2.07 21.65 9.26
N THR A 451 3.13 22.42 8.92
CA THR A 451 4.18 22.82 9.88
C THR A 451 3.61 23.69 11.00
N GLN A 452 2.82 24.72 10.67
CA GLN A 452 2.20 25.55 11.72
C GLN A 452 1.25 24.74 12.61
N ALA A 453 0.44 23.85 12.03
CA ALA A 453 -0.47 23.01 12.81
C ALA A 453 0.28 22.02 13.72
N ALA A 454 1.38 21.44 13.23
CA ALA A 454 2.24 20.55 14.02
C ALA A 454 2.87 21.29 15.22
N LEU A 455 3.30 22.52 15.03
CA LEU A 455 3.88 23.34 16.10
C LEU A 455 2.82 23.73 17.16
N PHE A 456 1.58 24.06 16.77
CA PHE A 456 0.50 24.26 17.72
C PHE A 456 0.21 22.99 18.51
N ALA A 457 0.09 21.86 17.83
CA ALA A 457 -0.14 20.56 18.45
C ALA A 457 0.99 20.17 19.42
N ALA A 458 2.24 20.42 19.04
CA ALA A 458 3.39 20.20 19.92
C ALA A 458 3.38 21.12 21.16
N ALA A 459 2.98 22.39 20.99
CA ALA A 459 2.84 23.32 22.12
C ALA A 459 1.81 22.83 23.13
N ASP A 460 0.67 22.31 22.66
CA ASP A 460 -0.36 21.73 23.54
C ASP A 460 0.16 20.48 24.27
N LEU A 461 0.90 19.60 23.59
CA LEU A 461 1.57 18.45 24.23
C LEU A 461 2.59 18.88 25.30
N ALA A 462 3.34 19.97 25.05
CA ALA A 462 4.29 20.54 26.01
C ALA A 462 3.58 21.10 27.25
N GLU A 463 2.46 21.79 27.10
CA GLU A 463 1.65 22.24 28.22
C GLU A 463 1.17 21.08 29.09
N ILE A 464 0.69 20.00 28.48
CA ILE A 464 0.31 18.76 29.18
C ILE A 464 1.50 18.17 29.97
N ARG A 465 2.72 18.28 29.43
CA ARG A 465 3.94 17.83 30.08
C ARG A 465 4.49 18.83 31.13
N ASN A 466 3.87 19.98 31.29
CA ASN A 466 4.34 21.11 32.11
C ASN A 466 5.69 21.69 31.60
N ASP A 467 6.00 21.53 30.34
CA ASP A 467 7.15 22.18 29.66
C ASP A 467 6.70 23.51 29.05
N ASN A 468 6.47 24.49 29.91
CA ASN A 468 5.99 25.81 29.53
C ASN A 468 6.99 26.55 28.60
N THR A 469 8.26 26.26 28.73
CA THR A 469 9.30 26.90 27.90
C THR A 469 9.18 26.49 26.43
N SER A 470 9.06 25.19 26.16
CA SER A 470 8.85 24.66 24.83
C SER A 470 7.48 25.07 24.28
N ALA A 471 6.43 25.03 25.10
CA ALA A 471 5.07 25.45 24.70
C ALA A 471 5.04 26.89 24.17
N VAL A 472 5.62 27.85 24.91
CA VAL A 472 5.68 29.27 24.49
C VAL A 472 6.52 29.42 23.21
N LYS A 473 7.67 28.75 23.12
CA LYS A 473 8.55 28.80 21.95
C LYS A 473 7.85 28.30 20.69
N TRP A 474 7.23 27.13 20.75
CA TRP A 474 6.61 26.51 19.58
C TRP A 474 5.33 27.22 19.15
N ARG A 475 4.52 27.71 20.11
CA ARG A 475 3.33 28.51 19.82
C ARG A 475 3.69 29.82 19.11
N ALA A 476 4.73 30.51 19.59
CA ALA A 476 5.20 31.75 18.96
C ALA A 476 5.75 31.50 17.52
N ALA A 477 6.42 30.37 17.30
CA ALA A 477 6.88 29.98 15.96
C ALA A 477 5.68 29.69 15.02
N ALA A 478 4.66 28.97 15.50
CA ALA A 478 3.44 28.67 14.73
C ALA A 478 2.69 29.95 14.33
N GLU A 479 2.53 30.89 15.28
CA GLU A 479 1.89 32.19 15.04
C GLU A 479 2.68 33.01 14.01
N GLY A 480 4.02 33.06 14.13
CA GLY A 480 4.88 33.75 13.16
C GLY A 480 4.79 33.16 11.74
N ILE A 481 4.76 31.84 11.61
CA ILE A 481 4.55 31.15 10.32
C ILE A 481 3.18 31.50 9.74
N LYS A 482 2.13 31.51 10.56
CA LYS A 482 0.78 31.88 10.14
C LYS A 482 0.70 33.33 9.63
N GLU A 483 1.31 34.26 10.33
CA GLU A 483 1.38 35.67 9.89
C GLU A 483 2.13 35.81 8.57
N ALA A 484 3.25 35.11 8.41
CA ALA A 484 4.01 35.10 7.16
C ALA A 484 3.20 34.49 5.99
N ALA A 485 2.48 33.39 6.23
CA ALA A 485 1.62 32.77 5.23
C ALA A 485 0.52 33.69 4.71
N LEU A 486 -0.14 34.44 5.59
CA LEU A 486 -1.15 35.43 5.21
C LEU A 486 -0.57 36.52 4.28
N LYS A 487 0.71 36.83 4.41
CA LYS A 487 1.39 37.84 3.61
C LYS A 487 1.88 37.32 2.24
N TYR A 488 2.36 36.07 2.18
CA TYR A 488 3.11 35.60 1.03
C TYR A 488 2.43 34.50 0.21
N LEU A 489 1.40 33.80 0.75
CA LEU A 489 0.91 32.56 0.11
C LEU A 489 -0.48 32.69 -0.58
N TYR A 490 -1.05 33.89 -0.63
CA TYR A 490 -2.31 34.12 -1.34
C TYR A 490 -2.18 35.15 -2.47
N ASN A 491 -2.60 34.75 -3.67
CA ASN A 491 -2.66 35.62 -4.86
C ASN A 491 -4.06 36.25 -4.96
N GLY A 492 -4.16 37.51 -4.56
CA GLY A 492 -5.44 38.24 -4.60
C GLY A 492 -5.95 38.53 -6.02
N GLU A 493 -5.09 38.63 -7.02
CA GLU A 493 -5.46 38.86 -8.42
C GLU A 493 -6.03 37.60 -9.05
N ARG A 494 -5.38 36.46 -8.87
CA ARG A 494 -5.81 35.15 -9.36
C ARG A 494 -6.90 34.55 -8.46
N LYS A 495 -7.06 35.03 -7.25
CA LYS A 495 -7.95 34.47 -6.21
C LYS A 495 -7.64 33.00 -5.90
N ALA A 496 -6.37 32.67 -5.74
CA ALA A 496 -5.86 31.34 -5.49
C ALA A 496 -4.72 31.38 -4.49
N PHE A 497 -4.43 30.26 -3.83
CA PHE A 497 -3.16 30.10 -3.14
C PHE A 497 -2.04 29.93 -4.15
N TYR A 498 -0.88 30.50 -3.87
CA TYR A 498 0.34 30.10 -4.58
C TYR A 498 0.62 28.61 -4.26
N LYS A 499 1.13 27.85 -5.22
CA LYS A 499 1.70 26.52 -4.92
C LYS A 499 2.78 26.66 -3.86
N GLY A 500 3.63 27.66 -4.03
CA GLY A 500 4.65 28.03 -3.05
C GLY A 500 5.44 29.26 -3.46
N VAL A 501 6.48 29.53 -2.70
CA VAL A 501 7.41 30.63 -2.95
C VAL A 501 8.85 30.16 -2.85
N SER A 502 9.75 30.81 -3.62
CA SER A 502 11.20 30.68 -3.54
C SER A 502 11.82 32.01 -3.12
N VAL A 503 12.80 31.97 -2.22
CA VAL A 503 13.54 33.15 -1.79
C VAL A 503 14.91 33.13 -2.49
N GLU A 504 15.15 34.10 -3.36
CA GLU A 504 16.39 34.27 -4.06
C GLU A 504 17.51 34.75 -3.14
N THR A 505 18.77 34.63 -3.56
CA THR A 505 19.93 35.05 -2.75
C THR A 505 19.96 36.55 -2.45
N ASP A 506 19.32 37.39 -3.27
CA ASP A 506 19.16 38.84 -3.05
C ASP A 506 17.95 39.19 -2.15
N GLY A 507 17.22 38.20 -1.65
CA GLY A 507 16.02 38.37 -0.83
C GLY A 507 14.72 38.56 -1.64
N THR A 508 14.76 38.50 -2.97
CA THR A 508 13.56 38.56 -3.82
C THR A 508 12.72 37.31 -3.62
N VAL A 509 11.43 37.49 -3.35
CA VAL A 509 10.47 36.38 -3.25
C VAL A 509 9.77 36.17 -4.59
N ARG A 510 9.95 34.99 -5.17
CA ARG A 510 9.24 34.55 -6.37
C ARG A 510 8.13 33.59 -6.00
N SER A 511 6.95 33.83 -6.53
CA SER A 511 5.76 33.01 -6.29
C SER A 511 5.50 32.09 -7.48
N ASP A 512 5.15 30.83 -7.18
CA ASP A 512 4.58 29.87 -8.13
C ASP A 512 3.07 29.96 -8.04
N ASP A 513 2.43 30.43 -9.11
CA ASP A 513 0.98 30.67 -9.17
C ASP A 513 0.17 29.49 -9.72
N THR A 514 0.81 28.31 -9.90
CA THR A 514 0.14 27.07 -10.28
C THR A 514 -0.99 26.75 -9.30
N VAL A 515 -2.20 26.54 -9.81
CA VAL A 515 -3.31 26.05 -9.00
C VAL A 515 -3.05 24.59 -8.63
N ASP A 516 -2.96 24.30 -7.33
CA ASP A 516 -2.58 23.00 -6.79
C ASP A 516 -3.57 22.59 -5.68
N MET A 517 -4.13 21.38 -5.79
CA MET A 517 -5.10 20.88 -4.81
C MET A 517 -4.50 20.69 -3.43
N SER A 518 -3.19 20.39 -3.32
CA SER A 518 -2.53 20.28 -2.03
C SER A 518 -2.48 21.62 -1.27
N SER A 519 -2.32 22.74 -1.98
CA SER A 519 -2.36 24.07 -1.38
C SER A 519 -3.72 24.38 -0.78
N ILE A 520 -4.79 24.03 -1.46
CA ILE A 520 -6.17 24.24 -0.99
C ILE A 520 -6.47 23.32 0.19
N PHE A 521 -6.17 22.04 0.05
CA PHE A 521 -6.36 21.05 1.10
C PHE A 521 -5.58 21.41 2.37
N GLY A 522 -4.28 21.71 2.24
CA GLY A 522 -3.45 22.08 3.37
C GLY A 522 -3.97 23.33 4.08
N ALA A 523 -4.40 24.32 3.32
CA ALA A 523 -4.88 25.60 3.87
C ALA A 523 -6.08 25.41 4.81
N PHE A 524 -7.12 24.69 4.41
CA PHE A 524 -8.30 24.51 5.26
C PHE A 524 -8.14 23.37 6.27
N MET A 525 -7.56 22.24 5.89
CA MET A 525 -7.42 21.06 6.76
C MET A 525 -6.59 21.36 8.01
N TYR A 526 -5.54 22.15 7.88
CA TYR A 526 -4.64 22.48 8.98
C TYR A 526 -4.90 23.88 9.57
N GLY A 527 -5.98 24.54 9.17
CA GLY A 527 -6.44 25.82 9.75
C GLY A 527 -5.50 27.00 9.48
N LEU A 528 -4.67 26.92 8.45
CA LEU A 528 -3.84 28.05 8.01
C LEU A 528 -4.73 29.16 7.46
N PHE A 529 -5.67 28.80 6.59
CA PHE A 529 -6.77 29.62 6.11
C PHE A 529 -8.07 28.84 6.32
N PRO A 530 -8.85 29.14 7.36
CA PRO A 530 -10.10 28.43 7.64
C PRO A 530 -11.06 28.41 6.46
N VAL A 531 -11.89 27.37 6.37
CA VAL A 531 -12.82 27.10 5.25
C VAL A 531 -13.81 28.24 5.00
N ASP A 532 -14.18 28.97 6.04
CA ASP A 532 -15.11 30.10 6.01
C ASP A 532 -14.48 31.43 5.55
N THR A 533 -13.17 31.47 5.28
CA THR A 533 -12.49 32.67 4.76
C THR A 533 -12.74 32.87 3.26
N ASP A 534 -12.73 34.14 2.85
CA ASP A 534 -12.85 34.49 1.41
C ASP A 534 -11.70 33.90 0.59
N GLN A 535 -10.50 33.82 1.17
CA GLN A 535 -9.33 33.26 0.50
C GLN A 535 -9.55 31.81 0.14
N THR A 536 -10.01 30.98 1.07
CA THR A 536 -10.25 29.55 0.85
C THR A 536 -11.40 29.33 -0.13
N ARG A 537 -12.53 30.04 0.04
CA ARG A 537 -13.67 29.96 -0.89
C ARG A 537 -13.28 30.34 -2.32
N ASN A 538 -12.54 31.44 -2.47
CA ASN A 538 -12.11 31.90 -3.79
C ASN A 538 -11.09 30.94 -4.41
N ALA A 539 -10.14 30.42 -3.65
CA ALA A 539 -9.16 29.46 -4.15
C ALA A 539 -9.82 28.16 -4.62
N PHE A 540 -10.79 27.66 -3.86
CA PHE A 540 -11.55 26.47 -4.27
C PHE A 540 -12.38 26.73 -5.53
N ALA A 541 -13.07 27.88 -5.63
CA ALA A 541 -13.80 28.25 -6.82
C ALA A 541 -12.89 28.42 -8.06
N THR A 542 -11.68 28.97 -7.87
CA THR A 542 -10.68 29.05 -8.93
C THR A 542 -10.24 27.65 -9.39
N ALA A 543 -10.00 26.71 -8.45
CA ALA A 543 -9.67 25.34 -8.81
C ALA A 543 -10.81 24.63 -9.56
N GLN A 544 -12.06 24.84 -9.16
CA GLN A 544 -13.23 24.34 -9.89
C GLN A 544 -13.25 24.85 -11.34
N GLN A 545 -12.97 26.13 -11.54
CA GLN A 545 -12.93 26.72 -12.88
C GLN A 545 -11.75 26.18 -13.70
N VAL A 546 -10.57 26.05 -13.11
CA VAL A 546 -9.33 25.62 -13.79
C VAL A 546 -9.40 24.15 -14.18
N PHE A 547 -9.85 23.28 -13.27
CA PHE A 547 -9.90 21.84 -13.50
C PHE A 547 -11.24 21.36 -14.07
N GLY A 548 -12.27 22.19 -14.06
CA GLY A 548 -13.60 21.88 -14.60
C GLY A 548 -14.37 20.84 -13.79
N PHE A 549 -14.02 20.61 -12.52
CA PHE A 549 -14.70 19.62 -11.71
C PHE A 549 -16.01 20.13 -11.10
N SER A 550 -16.94 19.21 -10.93
CA SER A 550 -18.25 19.43 -10.31
C SER A 550 -18.83 18.10 -9.82
N LYS A 551 -20.02 18.13 -9.24
CA LYS A 551 -20.73 16.87 -8.90
C LYS A 551 -20.98 15.95 -10.10
N ASP A 552 -21.08 16.50 -11.32
CA ASP A 552 -21.28 15.74 -12.55
C ASP A 552 -19.95 15.34 -13.24
N ALA A 553 -18.82 15.92 -12.82
CA ALA A 553 -17.46 15.64 -13.29
C ALA A 553 -16.49 15.60 -12.10
N PRO A 554 -16.50 14.55 -11.26
CA PRO A 554 -15.82 14.54 -9.97
C PRO A 554 -14.30 14.31 -10.03
N GLY A 555 -13.73 13.92 -11.16
CA GLY A 555 -12.31 13.63 -11.30
C GLY A 555 -11.45 14.89 -11.24
N ILE A 556 -10.42 14.92 -10.40
CA ILE A 556 -9.58 16.10 -10.15
C ILE A 556 -8.09 15.72 -10.28
N PRO A 557 -7.28 16.49 -11.09
CA PRO A 557 -5.84 16.32 -11.14
C PRO A 557 -5.16 16.92 -9.88
N ARG A 558 -3.85 16.67 -9.72
CA ARG A 558 -3.06 17.27 -8.62
C ARG A 558 -2.94 18.78 -8.75
N TYR A 559 -2.54 19.25 -9.93
CA TYR A 559 -2.29 20.67 -10.23
C TYR A 559 -2.40 20.94 -11.74
N GLU A 560 -2.38 22.21 -12.11
CA GLU A 560 -2.43 22.66 -13.49
C GLU A 560 -1.30 22.07 -14.33
N ASN A 561 -1.66 21.51 -15.50
CA ASN A 561 -0.72 20.92 -16.45
C ASN A 561 0.14 19.78 -15.88
N ASP A 562 -0.37 19.05 -14.89
CA ASP A 562 0.31 17.87 -14.35
C ASP A 562 0.66 16.89 -15.47
N ASN A 563 1.96 16.59 -15.58
CA ASN A 563 2.50 15.68 -16.61
C ASN A 563 2.88 14.31 -16.07
N TYR A 564 2.72 14.08 -14.77
CA TYR A 564 3.14 12.81 -14.18
C TYR A 564 2.29 11.65 -14.68
N ARG A 565 2.93 10.73 -15.40
CA ARG A 565 2.28 9.55 -16.02
C ARG A 565 1.15 9.88 -17.01
N ARG A 566 1.07 11.10 -17.45
CA ARG A 566 0.06 11.55 -18.42
C ARG A 566 0.19 10.80 -19.74
N VAL A 567 -0.92 10.26 -20.22
CA VAL A 567 -0.97 9.52 -21.51
C VAL A 567 -1.68 10.33 -22.60
N GLY A 568 -2.69 11.09 -22.26
CA GLY A 568 -3.48 11.91 -23.19
C GLY A 568 -3.17 13.40 -23.08
N ASP A 569 -4.09 14.21 -23.62
CA ASP A 569 -3.99 15.67 -23.60
C ASP A 569 -4.35 16.28 -22.23
N ASN A 570 -5.11 15.56 -21.41
CA ASN A 570 -5.53 16.01 -20.09
C ASN A 570 -4.70 15.34 -18.98
N PRO A 571 -4.41 16.05 -17.86
CA PRO A 571 -3.83 15.46 -16.68
C PRO A 571 -4.67 14.30 -16.13
N ASN A 572 -4.02 13.29 -15.56
CA ASN A 572 -4.72 12.19 -14.90
C ASN A 572 -5.45 12.67 -13.63
N TYR A 573 -6.57 12.03 -13.32
CA TYR A 573 -7.29 12.27 -12.07
C TYR A 573 -6.69 11.48 -10.92
N TRP A 574 -6.69 12.07 -9.73
CA TRP A 574 -6.20 11.46 -8.51
C TRP A 574 -7.33 11.29 -7.51
N TYR A 575 -7.48 10.10 -6.96
CA TYR A 575 -8.52 9.83 -5.96
C TYR A 575 -8.41 10.75 -4.75
N ILE A 576 -7.18 10.96 -4.24
CA ILE A 576 -6.96 11.83 -3.08
C ILE A 576 -7.44 13.27 -3.34
N CYS A 577 -7.21 13.81 -4.54
CA CYS A 577 -7.64 15.17 -4.86
C CYS A 577 -9.17 15.31 -4.92
N SER A 578 -9.87 14.31 -5.48
CA SER A 578 -11.34 14.26 -5.48
C SER A 578 -11.89 14.10 -4.04
N LEU A 579 -11.22 13.33 -3.19
CA LEU A 579 -11.59 13.16 -1.79
C LEU A 579 -11.31 14.41 -0.95
N TRP A 580 -10.24 15.15 -1.22
CA TRP A 580 -9.99 16.46 -0.59
C TRP A 580 -11.06 17.49 -0.95
N ALA A 581 -11.54 17.46 -2.19
CA ALA A 581 -12.68 18.29 -2.57
C ALA A 581 -13.96 17.84 -1.85
N ALA A 582 -14.18 16.53 -1.66
CA ALA A 582 -15.30 16.01 -0.88
C ALA A 582 -15.25 16.51 0.58
N GLN A 583 -14.08 16.49 1.22
CA GLN A 583 -13.89 16.99 2.58
C GLN A 583 -14.18 18.51 2.66
N TYR A 584 -13.73 19.28 1.67
CA TYR A 584 -14.08 20.70 1.62
C TYR A 584 -15.61 20.90 1.50
N TYR A 585 -16.29 20.13 0.66
CA TYR A 585 -17.76 20.22 0.53
C TYR A 585 -18.48 19.83 1.82
N LEU A 586 -17.99 18.82 2.55
CA LEU A 586 -18.53 18.46 3.87
C LEU A 586 -18.39 19.62 4.87
N GLU A 587 -17.24 20.26 4.92
CA GLU A 587 -16.98 21.41 5.82
C GLU A 587 -17.89 22.61 5.56
N ILE A 588 -18.32 22.81 4.30
CA ILE A 588 -19.27 23.89 3.96
C ILE A 588 -20.74 23.44 3.92
N GLY A 589 -21.02 22.17 4.27
CA GLY A 589 -22.38 21.61 4.31
C GLY A 589 -22.97 21.26 2.93
N ASP A 590 -22.18 21.21 1.86
CA ASP A 590 -22.61 20.73 0.53
C ASP A 590 -22.48 19.20 0.41
N ASN A 591 -23.36 18.51 1.12
CA ASN A 591 -23.37 17.06 1.18
C ASN A 591 -23.63 16.39 -0.18
N GLU A 592 -24.36 17.04 -1.10
CA GLU A 592 -24.65 16.49 -2.42
C GLU A 592 -23.38 16.41 -3.26
N SER A 593 -22.59 17.48 -3.31
CA SER A 593 -21.31 17.50 -4.03
C SER A 593 -20.29 16.55 -3.39
N ALA A 594 -20.22 16.50 -2.06
CA ALA A 594 -19.36 15.56 -1.35
C ALA A 594 -19.68 14.10 -1.71
N GLN A 595 -20.96 13.69 -1.65
CA GLN A 595 -21.39 12.35 -2.01
C GLN A 595 -21.10 11.99 -3.47
N ALA A 596 -21.19 12.94 -4.39
CA ALA A 596 -20.84 12.70 -5.79
C ALA A 596 -19.35 12.33 -5.94
N MET A 597 -18.45 13.06 -5.26
CA MET A 597 -17.00 12.76 -5.25
C MET A 597 -16.70 11.38 -4.64
N ILE A 598 -17.27 11.08 -3.47
CA ILE A 598 -17.07 9.82 -2.76
C ILE A 598 -17.59 8.64 -3.60
N THR A 599 -18.77 8.81 -4.23
CA THR A 599 -19.38 7.79 -5.08
C THR A 599 -18.52 7.54 -6.32
N TRP A 600 -18.00 8.59 -6.96
CA TRP A 600 -17.11 8.47 -8.11
C TRP A 600 -15.86 7.63 -7.75
N VAL A 601 -15.23 7.88 -6.63
CA VAL A 601 -14.07 7.09 -6.17
C VAL A 601 -14.44 5.61 -6.00
N ARG A 602 -15.56 5.31 -5.32
CA ARG A 602 -16.06 3.94 -5.15
C ARG A 602 -16.31 3.25 -6.50
N ASP A 603 -16.95 3.94 -7.43
CA ASP A 603 -17.38 3.36 -8.71
C ASP A 603 -16.21 3.10 -9.67
N HIS A 604 -15.05 3.71 -9.43
CA HIS A 604 -13.80 3.46 -10.15
C HIS A 604 -12.87 2.47 -9.41
N ALA A 605 -13.27 1.96 -8.25
CA ALA A 605 -12.54 0.91 -7.58
C ALA A 605 -12.64 -0.43 -8.33
N TRP A 606 -11.63 -1.26 -8.20
CA TRP A 606 -11.73 -2.66 -8.63
C TRP A 606 -12.88 -3.38 -7.90
N PRO A 607 -13.43 -4.45 -8.47
CA PRO A 607 -14.47 -5.26 -7.78
C PRO A 607 -14.04 -5.76 -6.40
N THR A 608 -12.73 -5.87 -6.16
CA THR A 608 -12.14 -6.23 -4.86
C THR A 608 -11.96 -5.04 -3.91
N GLY A 609 -12.31 -3.83 -4.33
CA GLY A 609 -12.17 -2.60 -3.54
C GLY A 609 -10.79 -1.93 -3.67
N VAL A 610 -9.92 -2.42 -4.52
CA VAL A 610 -8.60 -1.82 -4.75
C VAL A 610 -8.74 -0.48 -5.44
N LEU A 611 -8.13 0.56 -4.85
CA LEU A 611 -7.98 1.91 -5.41
C LEU A 611 -6.54 2.10 -5.87
N CYS A 612 -6.37 2.57 -7.10
CA CYS A 612 -5.07 2.92 -7.65
C CYS A 612 -4.64 4.35 -7.25
N GLU A 613 -3.51 4.80 -7.76
CA GLU A 613 -3.04 6.18 -7.57
C GLU A 613 -3.82 7.15 -8.46
N GLN A 614 -3.96 6.83 -9.74
CA GLN A 614 -4.46 7.71 -10.77
C GLN A 614 -5.46 7.01 -11.68
N ILE A 615 -6.32 7.80 -12.30
CA ILE A 615 -7.29 7.38 -13.32
C ILE A 615 -7.05 8.20 -14.59
N ASP A 616 -7.00 7.52 -15.73
CA ASP A 616 -7.03 8.16 -17.05
C ASP A 616 -8.40 8.85 -17.26
N PRO A 617 -8.43 10.16 -17.49
CA PRO A 617 -9.69 10.92 -17.59
C PRO A 617 -10.57 10.55 -18.79
N VAL A 618 -10.01 9.91 -19.82
CA VAL A 618 -10.71 9.55 -21.05
C VAL A 618 -11.27 8.13 -20.99
N THR A 619 -10.45 7.19 -20.54
CA THR A 619 -10.80 5.76 -20.57
C THR A 619 -11.35 5.24 -19.25
N GLY A 620 -11.20 5.99 -18.15
CA GLY A 620 -11.52 5.53 -16.80
C GLY A 620 -10.60 4.41 -16.29
N ARG A 621 -9.51 4.13 -17.00
CA ARG A 621 -8.56 3.07 -16.61
C ARG A 621 -7.65 3.53 -15.49
N GLU A 622 -7.30 2.57 -14.64
CA GLU A 622 -6.26 2.76 -13.64
C GLU A 622 -4.90 3.09 -14.27
N MET A 623 -4.21 3.99 -13.63
CA MET A 623 -2.87 4.42 -13.99
C MET A 623 -1.98 4.35 -12.76
N SER A 624 -0.65 4.17 -12.99
CA SER A 624 0.33 4.09 -11.91
C SER A 624 0.16 2.83 -11.05
N VAL A 625 0.48 2.90 -9.75
CA VAL A 625 0.42 1.76 -8.83
C VAL A 625 -1.00 1.44 -8.37
N SER A 626 -1.26 0.15 -8.14
CA SER A 626 -2.56 -0.34 -7.70
C SER A 626 -2.41 -1.64 -6.88
N PRO A 627 -2.70 -1.64 -5.56
CA PRO A 627 -3.29 -0.55 -4.77
C PRO A 627 -2.30 0.57 -4.39
N LEU A 628 -2.81 1.79 -4.16
CA LEU A 628 -2.13 2.82 -3.39
C LEU A 628 -2.75 2.91 -1.99
N CYS A 629 -1.92 2.78 -0.96
CA CYS A 629 -2.39 2.76 0.43
C CYS A 629 -3.02 4.10 0.86
N TRP A 630 -2.46 5.22 0.41
CA TRP A 630 -3.01 6.56 0.69
C TRP A 630 -4.40 6.76 0.07
N SER A 631 -4.65 6.30 -1.16
CA SER A 631 -5.99 6.36 -1.76
C SER A 631 -7.04 5.61 -0.92
N GLN A 632 -6.68 4.44 -0.37
CA GLN A 632 -7.55 3.69 0.53
C GLN A 632 -7.82 4.46 1.82
N ALA A 633 -6.78 5.04 2.41
CA ALA A 633 -6.88 5.76 3.67
C ALA A 633 -7.68 7.05 3.55
N GLU A 634 -7.50 7.79 2.45
CA GLU A 634 -8.22 9.02 2.19
C GLU A 634 -9.73 8.76 2.00
N TYR A 635 -10.08 7.65 1.32
CA TYR A 635 -11.47 7.23 1.21
C TYR A 635 -12.10 6.92 2.58
N VAL A 636 -11.37 6.22 3.45
CA VAL A 636 -11.83 5.93 4.82
C VAL A 636 -11.96 7.22 5.63
N SER A 637 -10.96 8.12 5.58
CA SER A 637 -10.97 9.41 6.28
C SER A 637 -12.17 10.26 5.88
N THR A 638 -12.42 10.40 4.58
CA THR A 638 -13.55 11.19 4.06
C THR A 638 -14.90 10.62 4.51
N LEU A 639 -15.05 9.29 4.55
CA LEU A 639 -16.27 8.68 5.07
C LEU A 639 -16.45 8.86 6.59
N LEU A 640 -15.35 8.93 7.36
CA LEU A 640 -15.42 9.29 8.78
C LEU A 640 -15.92 10.71 8.99
N ASP A 641 -15.61 11.63 8.07
CA ASP A 641 -16.11 13.03 8.16
C ASP A 641 -17.62 13.11 7.93
N THR A 642 -18.21 12.22 7.13
CA THR A 642 -19.66 12.18 6.91
C THR A 642 -20.48 11.83 8.17
N ILE A 643 -19.86 11.23 9.20
CA ILE A 643 -20.54 10.81 10.44
C ILE A 643 -20.24 11.71 11.64
N THR A 644 -19.27 12.61 11.55
CA THR A 644 -18.86 13.47 12.68
C THR A 644 -19.84 14.64 12.89
N GLU A 645 -20.70 14.95 11.89
CA GLU A 645 -21.66 16.06 11.91
C GLU A 645 -23.07 15.69 12.45
N GLN A 646 -23.27 14.48 13.01
CA GLN A 646 -24.52 14.08 13.69
C GLN A 646 -24.35 14.12 15.22
#